data_1abb2922f93bccce14ed506f9469a8d9
#
_entry.id   1abb2922f93bccce14ed506f9469a8d9
#
_cell.length_a   1.000
_cell.length_b   1.000
_cell.length_c   1.000
_cell.angle_alpha   90.00
_cell.angle_beta   90.00
_cell.angle_gamma   90.00
#
_symmetry.space_group_name_H-M   'P 1'
#
loop_
_entity.id
_entity.type
_entity.pdbx_description
1 polymer ?
#
loop_
_entity_poly.entity_id
_entity_poly.type
_entity_poly.pdbx_seq_one_letter_code
_entity_poly.pdbx_strand_id
1 'polypeptide(L)'
;MKGSKQEAKEKQVERDEEAETKEEEEEVNTLHAESKTEKGDKDWEEEEEEEETEVVTEQGEKKTVQSSVLSAAKMANTSSYDPVKDATWKPGQPVPYMFVAKTFEKIEAISGRLEIIRLLTNMFRSIIALAPQDLLPALYLTINRIAPSYEGLELGIGESILLKAVADATGRNLQAVKADYKAQGDLGSVAQSSRSTQRTMFPAPPLTVRKVFDTLYKIAKSEGRASIERKKGLIQNLLVACKDCEATYIIRSLQGKLRIGLAEKSVQVALAHALVLTPPDGQCPPAVLDASKTMSDAKLQQQLIQATETLKAVYSEMPNYDVLLPVLLKERDISAWPTHCHLTPSVPVHPMLAQPTRGVQEVLKRFQDSTFACEFKYDGERAQIHYLEGGKVHVYSRNLEDNTQKYPDIAQNLPKSIKAGTVSFILDCEVVAFDRKTMKILPFQVLSTRARKTVKLEDITVPVCLYAFDLLYLNGESLLRHPFQERRQLLHESFQEAPGLFQFARYLDTSDVEDIAAFLNEAIASNCEGLMVKTLLKDATYEPSRRSYNWLKVKKDYLDDGTTDSLDLVPIGAFYGKGKRTGVYGAYLLACYDDEGEEYQNICKIGTGFSDAMLEDLAKSFKDKIIPQPKSYYRYSEQVCPDVWFEPTTVWEVKAADLSLSPHYRAAIGLVSESKGISLRFPRFIRIREDKTPEMATTGTQVAEMYKSQGLNHAT
;
A
#
# COMPACT_ATOMS: atom_id res chain seq x y z
N MET A 1 -46.72 0.03 48.90
CA MET A 1 -46.82 0.67 47.57
C MET A 1 -45.63 1.57 47.16
N LYS A 2 -44.61 1.79 47.98
CA LYS A 2 -43.40 2.55 47.58
C LYS A 2 -42.25 1.65 47.09
N GLY A 3 -42.18 0.36 47.48
CA GLY A 3 -41.14 -0.58 47.06
C GLY A 3 -41.29 -1.08 45.62
N SER A 4 -42.51 -1.29 45.12
CA SER A 4 -42.76 -1.86 43.78
C SER A 4 -42.51 -0.88 42.61
N LYS A 5 -42.43 0.43 42.88
CA LYS A 5 -42.09 1.43 41.85
C LYS A 5 -40.60 1.63 41.69
N GLN A 6 -39.79 1.28 42.68
CA GLN A 6 -38.35 1.39 42.63
C GLN A 6 -37.74 0.18 41.92
N GLU A 7 -38.21 -1.04 42.22
CA GLU A 7 -37.82 -2.26 41.49
C GLU A 7 -38.22 -2.23 40.00
N ALA A 8 -39.36 -1.60 39.65
CA ALA A 8 -39.76 -1.44 38.26
C ALA A 8 -38.87 -0.44 37.49
N LYS A 9 -38.33 0.58 38.17
CA LYS A 9 -37.41 1.53 37.59
C LYS A 9 -36.00 0.94 37.42
N GLU A 10 -35.53 0.15 38.37
CA GLU A 10 -34.22 -0.54 38.27
C GLU A 10 -34.24 -1.57 37.15
N LYS A 11 -35.31 -2.36 37.01
CA LYS A 11 -35.46 -3.31 35.88
C LYS A 11 -35.66 -2.63 34.52
N GLN A 12 -36.13 -1.38 34.48
CA GLN A 12 -36.20 -0.62 33.22
C GLN A 12 -34.84 -0.08 32.84
N VAL A 13 -34.04 0.40 33.78
CA VAL A 13 -32.67 0.86 33.56
C VAL A 13 -31.77 -0.32 33.11
N GLU A 14 -31.89 -1.50 33.75
CA GLU A 14 -31.15 -2.70 33.31
C GLU A 14 -31.53 -3.14 31.88
N ARG A 15 -32.82 -3.02 31.48
CA ARG A 15 -33.25 -3.32 30.11
C ARG A 15 -32.80 -2.30 29.09
N ASP A 16 -32.75 -1.03 29.48
CA ASP A 16 -32.28 0.04 28.59
C ASP A 16 -30.74 -0.05 28.42
N GLU A 17 -29.98 -0.43 29.48
CA GLU A 17 -28.53 -0.73 29.39
C GLU A 17 -28.23 -2.01 28.60
N GLU A 18 -29.05 -3.08 28.70
CA GLU A 18 -28.94 -4.28 27.88
C GLU A 18 -29.30 -4.05 26.40
N ALA A 19 -30.19 -3.09 26.11
CA ALA A 19 -30.52 -2.71 24.74
C ALA A 19 -29.43 -1.85 24.11
N GLU A 20 -28.87 -0.88 24.84
CA GLU A 20 -27.72 -0.08 24.39
C GLU A 20 -26.49 -0.95 24.15
N THR A 21 -26.21 -1.95 25.02
CA THR A 21 -25.09 -2.89 24.82
C THR A 21 -25.28 -3.80 23.60
N LYS A 22 -26.52 -4.20 23.29
CA LYS A 22 -26.79 -4.99 22.07
C LYS A 22 -26.70 -4.17 20.78
N GLU A 23 -27.18 -2.93 20.80
CA GLU A 23 -26.97 -2.01 19.67
C GLU A 23 -25.49 -1.70 19.46
N GLU A 24 -24.69 -1.54 20.54
CA GLU A 24 -23.24 -1.37 20.44
C GLU A 24 -22.52 -2.64 19.94
N GLU A 25 -22.97 -3.85 20.30
CA GLU A 25 -22.41 -5.11 19.78
C GLU A 25 -22.79 -5.36 18.30
N GLU A 26 -23.98 -4.97 17.86
CA GLU A 26 -24.37 -5.01 16.44
C GLU A 26 -23.64 -3.93 15.63
N GLU A 27 -23.48 -2.71 16.14
CA GLU A 27 -22.66 -1.66 15.50
C GLU A 27 -21.18 -2.08 15.40
N VAL A 28 -20.62 -2.73 16.42
CA VAL A 28 -19.23 -3.25 16.41
C VAL A 28 -19.07 -4.39 15.41
N ASN A 29 -20.06 -5.27 15.27
CA ASN A 29 -20.01 -6.34 14.28
C ASN A 29 -20.18 -5.81 12.83
N THR A 30 -21.01 -4.80 12.65
CA THR A 30 -21.21 -4.11 11.37
C THR A 30 -19.92 -3.32 10.98
N LEU A 31 -19.31 -2.62 11.94
CA LEU A 31 -18.04 -1.90 11.75
C LEU A 31 -16.83 -2.83 11.52
N HIS A 32 -16.86 -4.04 12.08
CA HIS A 32 -15.85 -5.08 11.74
C HIS A 32 -16.05 -5.63 10.32
N ALA A 33 -17.27 -5.62 9.80
CA ALA A 33 -17.54 -5.95 8.40
C ALA A 33 -17.10 -4.81 7.45
N GLU A 34 -17.35 -3.55 7.82
CA GLU A 34 -16.97 -2.37 7.04
C GLU A 34 -15.45 -2.15 6.99
N SER A 35 -14.73 -2.38 8.09
CA SER A 35 -13.26 -2.31 8.10
C SER A 35 -12.59 -3.40 7.25
N LYS A 36 -13.31 -4.50 6.98
CA LYS A 36 -12.84 -5.60 6.12
C LYS A 36 -13.04 -5.31 4.63
N THR A 37 -14.04 -4.50 4.27
CA THR A 37 -14.30 -4.09 2.87
C THR A 37 -13.45 -2.92 2.42
N GLU A 38 -13.16 -1.95 3.30
CA GLU A 38 -12.28 -0.81 2.96
C GLU A 38 -10.81 -1.21 2.71
N LYS A 39 -10.31 -2.30 3.32
CA LYS A 39 -8.92 -2.78 3.09
C LYS A 39 -8.74 -3.50 1.74
N GLY A 40 -9.79 -4.06 1.17
CA GLY A 40 -9.73 -4.69 -0.17
C GLY A 40 -9.47 -3.69 -1.28
N ASP A 41 -10.02 -2.49 -1.16
CA ASP A 41 -9.91 -1.43 -2.19
C ASP A 41 -8.68 -0.50 -2.01
N LYS A 42 -8.04 -0.48 -0.81
CA LYS A 42 -6.92 0.44 -0.54
C LYS A 42 -5.56 -0.05 -1.05
N ASP A 43 -5.36 -1.35 -1.16
CA ASP A 43 -4.09 -1.93 -1.63
C ASP A 43 -3.83 -1.70 -3.13
N TRP A 44 -4.86 -1.28 -3.89
CA TRP A 44 -4.79 -1.09 -5.33
C TRP A 44 -4.55 0.36 -5.77
N GLU A 45 -4.88 1.35 -4.92
CA GLU A 45 -4.69 2.78 -5.25
C GLU A 45 -3.21 3.23 -5.17
N GLU A 46 -2.33 2.51 -4.45
CA GLU A 46 -0.91 2.89 -4.31
C GLU A 46 -0.03 2.45 -5.50
N GLU A 47 -0.48 1.51 -6.33
CA GLU A 47 0.32 1.05 -7.49
C GLU A 47 0.17 1.93 -8.74
N GLU A 48 -0.91 2.70 -8.88
CA GLU A 48 -1.16 3.47 -10.10
C GLU A 48 -0.59 4.90 -10.10
N GLU A 49 -0.28 5.49 -8.95
CA GLU A 49 0.34 6.84 -8.92
C GLU A 49 1.80 6.86 -9.46
N GLU A 50 2.43 5.69 -9.71
CA GLU A 50 3.77 5.60 -10.30
C GLU A 50 3.78 5.31 -11.83
N GLU A 51 2.65 5.09 -12.51
CA GLU A 51 2.63 4.73 -13.94
C GLU A 51 2.69 5.91 -14.93
N GLU A 52 2.59 7.17 -14.49
CA GLU A 52 2.85 8.32 -15.35
C GLU A 52 4.34 8.67 -15.38
N THR A 53 5.16 7.86 -16.01
CA THR A 53 6.49 8.32 -16.42
C THR A 53 6.85 7.80 -17.80
N GLU A 54 7.19 8.77 -18.63
CA GLU A 54 7.75 8.69 -19.97
C GLU A 54 8.62 7.46 -20.23
N VAL A 55 8.52 6.94 -21.46
CA VAL A 55 9.42 5.93 -22.01
C VAL A 55 10.84 6.50 -22.07
N VAL A 56 11.61 6.32 -21.02
CA VAL A 56 13.02 6.71 -20.95
C VAL A 56 13.90 5.47 -21.12
N THR A 57 14.87 5.56 -22.02
CA THR A 57 15.87 4.51 -22.25
C THR A 57 16.73 4.30 -20.99
N GLU A 58 17.31 3.11 -20.82
CA GLU A 58 18.14 2.71 -19.64
C GLU A 58 19.23 3.74 -19.25
N GLN A 59 19.76 4.47 -20.23
CA GLN A 59 20.67 5.59 -20.00
C GLN A 59 19.95 6.83 -19.45
N GLY A 60 18.67 7.00 -19.71
CA GLY A 60 17.85 8.10 -19.21
C GLY A 60 17.47 7.92 -17.74
N GLU A 61 17.11 6.71 -17.29
CA GLU A 61 16.76 6.47 -15.89
C GLU A 61 17.95 6.58 -14.94
N LYS A 62 19.10 6.00 -15.29
CA LYS A 62 20.35 6.22 -14.54
C LYS A 62 20.71 7.71 -14.48
N LYS A 63 20.51 8.46 -15.57
CA LYS A 63 20.72 9.91 -15.61
C LYS A 63 19.63 10.67 -14.80
N THR A 64 18.38 10.23 -14.81
CA THR A 64 17.28 10.93 -14.12
C THR A 64 17.36 10.71 -12.60
N VAL A 65 17.64 9.49 -12.12
CA VAL A 65 17.86 9.19 -10.71
C VAL A 65 19.14 9.87 -10.22
N GLN A 66 20.25 9.79 -10.95
CA GLN A 66 21.48 10.52 -10.65
C GLN A 66 21.27 12.03 -10.72
N SER A 67 20.49 12.57 -11.68
CA SER A 67 20.18 13.98 -11.80
C SER A 67 19.34 14.48 -10.62
N SER A 68 18.35 13.70 -10.15
CA SER A 68 17.52 14.06 -8.98
C SER A 68 18.31 14.00 -7.67
N VAL A 69 19.19 13.01 -7.50
CA VAL A 69 20.08 12.88 -6.34
C VAL A 69 21.15 13.99 -6.37
N LEU A 70 21.72 14.28 -7.54
CA LEU A 70 22.67 15.38 -7.74
C LEU A 70 22.04 16.75 -7.48
N SER A 71 20.78 16.96 -7.86
CA SER A 71 20.06 18.19 -7.61
C SER A 71 19.74 18.35 -6.12
N ALA A 72 19.32 17.27 -5.43
CA ALA A 72 19.10 17.26 -3.99
C ALA A 72 20.43 17.51 -3.22
N ALA A 73 21.53 16.94 -3.68
CA ALA A 73 22.87 17.16 -3.13
C ALA A 73 23.34 18.62 -3.28
N LYS A 74 23.06 19.26 -4.43
CA LYS A 74 23.35 20.70 -4.65
C LYS A 74 22.53 21.57 -3.72
N MET A 75 21.23 21.28 -3.51
CA MET A 75 20.39 22.05 -2.59
C MET A 75 20.79 21.88 -1.11
N ALA A 76 21.25 20.67 -0.72
CA ALA A 76 21.78 20.44 0.62
C ALA A 76 23.01 21.33 0.93
N ASN A 77 23.83 21.61 -0.08
CA ASN A 77 25.03 22.41 0.06
C ASN A 77 24.78 23.94 0.16
N THR A 78 23.59 24.42 -0.23
CA THR A 78 23.24 25.85 -0.17
C THR A 78 22.52 26.27 1.10
N SER A 79 22.29 25.36 2.04
CA SER A 79 21.52 25.61 3.26
C SER A 79 22.40 26.29 4.34
N SER A 80 21.97 27.44 4.83
CA SER A 80 22.53 28.09 6.02
C SER A 80 22.13 27.42 7.35
N TYR A 81 21.49 26.26 7.31
CA TYR A 81 20.94 25.59 8.47
C TYR A 81 22.01 25.08 9.43
N ASP A 82 21.89 25.45 10.70
CA ASP A 82 22.74 24.98 11.79
C ASP A 82 21.94 23.99 12.68
N PRO A 83 22.30 22.69 12.74
CA PRO A 83 21.51 21.68 13.42
C PRO A 83 21.37 21.89 14.93
N VAL A 84 22.22 22.73 15.53
CA VAL A 84 22.18 23.05 16.96
C VAL A 84 21.43 24.35 17.21
N LYS A 85 21.70 25.42 16.43
CA LYS A 85 21.11 26.74 16.66
C LYS A 85 19.67 26.83 16.21
N ASP A 86 19.31 26.15 15.11
CA ASP A 86 17.96 26.15 14.55
C ASP A 86 17.03 25.13 15.22
N ALA A 87 17.58 24.30 16.13
CA ALA A 87 16.79 23.39 16.97
C ALA A 87 16.13 24.13 18.13
N THR A 88 14.99 23.62 18.58
CA THR A 88 14.20 24.18 19.69
C THR A 88 14.45 23.54 21.04
N TRP A 89 15.41 22.59 21.14
CA TRP A 89 15.81 21.89 22.38
C TRP A 89 17.33 21.86 22.51
N LYS A 90 17.82 21.52 23.72
CA LYS A 90 19.25 21.46 24.04
C LYS A 90 19.80 20.03 23.91
N PRO A 91 21.14 19.86 23.80
CA PRO A 91 21.77 18.53 23.79
C PRO A 91 21.31 17.65 24.95
N GLY A 92 20.98 16.39 24.62
CA GLY A 92 20.51 15.39 25.61
C GLY A 92 19.06 15.54 26.06
N GLN A 93 18.36 16.61 25.69
CA GLN A 93 16.93 16.74 25.95
C GLN A 93 16.11 15.96 24.93
N PRO A 94 14.93 15.42 25.32
CA PRO A 94 14.02 14.76 24.37
C PRO A 94 13.57 15.71 23.26
N VAL A 95 13.47 15.20 22.03
CA VAL A 95 12.99 15.97 20.87
C VAL A 95 11.53 16.37 21.08
N PRO A 96 11.17 17.68 21.04
CA PRO A 96 9.78 18.12 21.08
C PRO A 96 9.03 17.62 19.84
N TYR A 97 7.83 17.03 20.01
CA TYR A 97 7.03 16.59 18.87
C TYR A 97 6.60 17.77 17.97
N MET A 98 6.43 18.95 18.56
CA MET A 98 6.18 20.20 17.83
C MET A 98 7.20 20.48 16.72
N PHE A 99 8.47 20.14 16.92
CA PHE A 99 9.49 20.35 15.89
C PHE A 99 9.26 19.45 14.67
N VAL A 100 8.86 18.19 14.89
CA VAL A 100 8.48 17.26 13.81
C VAL A 100 7.18 17.69 13.15
N ALA A 101 6.16 18.05 13.93
CA ALA A 101 4.86 18.51 13.40
C ALA A 101 5.00 19.78 12.55
N LYS A 102 5.85 20.75 12.98
CA LYS A 102 6.16 21.95 12.17
C LYS A 102 6.94 21.64 10.90
N THR A 103 7.75 20.58 10.91
CA THR A 103 8.40 20.10 9.68
C THR A 103 7.37 19.51 8.72
N PHE A 104 6.42 18.73 9.21
CA PHE A 104 5.32 18.19 8.39
C PHE A 104 4.44 19.29 7.82
N GLU A 105 4.10 20.34 8.60
CA GLU A 105 3.35 21.50 8.15
C GLU A 105 4.06 22.24 6.99
N LYS A 106 5.39 22.39 7.08
CA LYS A 106 6.19 22.98 5.99
C LYS A 106 6.21 22.10 4.75
N ILE A 107 6.30 20.76 4.93
CA ILE A 107 6.28 19.80 3.83
C ILE A 107 4.92 19.80 3.14
N GLU A 108 3.82 19.84 3.89
CA GLU A 108 2.46 19.90 3.34
C GLU A 108 2.24 21.12 2.45
N ALA A 109 2.86 22.24 2.80
CA ALA A 109 2.75 23.50 2.05
C ALA A 109 3.51 23.54 0.73
N ILE A 110 4.32 22.51 0.41
CA ILE A 110 5.18 22.48 -0.77
C ILE A 110 4.97 21.18 -1.58
N SER A 111 5.22 21.28 -2.92
CA SER A 111 5.17 20.12 -3.82
C SER A 111 6.56 19.68 -4.32
N GLY A 112 7.59 20.52 -4.13
CA GLY A 112 8.94 20.25 -4.62
C GLY A 112 9.66 19.15 -3.86
N ARG A 113 9.85 17.97 -4.48
CA ARG A 113 10.50 16.79 -3.86
C ARG A 113 11.88 17.09 -3.24
N LEU A 114 12.69 17.91 -3.93
CA LEU A 114 14.03 18.25 -3.44
C LEU A 114 13.98 19.09 -2.17
N GLU A 115 13.03 20.02 -2.09
CA GLU A 115 12.83 20.86 -0.91
C GLU A 115 12.27 20.05 0.26
N ILE A 116 11.39 19.09 0.01
CA ILE A 116 10.92 18.12 1.02
C ILE A 116 12.09 17.34 1.62
N ILE A 117 12.97 16.80 0.75
CA ILE A 117 14.19 16.10 1.19
C ILE A 117 15.07 17.02 2.04
N ARG A 118 15.26 18.28 1.66
CA ARG A 118 16.06 19.27 2.39
C ARG A 118 15.49 19.52 3.80
N LEU A 119 14.18 19.73 3.91
CA LEU A 119 13.52 19.94 5.21
C LEU A 119 13.69 18.74 6.15
N LEU A 120 13.49 17.53 5.62
CA LEU A 120 13.69 16.30 6.39
C LEU A 120 15.15 16.09 6.77
N THR A 121 16.09 16.32 5.84
CA THR A 121 17.53 16.25 6.12
C THR A 121 17.89 17.14 7.30
N ASN A 122 17.44 18.38 7.30
CA ASN A 122 17.70 19.33 8.39
C ASN A 122 17.07 18.87 9.72
N MET A 123 15.85 18.35 9.68
CA MET A 123 15.20 17.76 10.87
C MET A 123 16.05 16.60 11.45
N PHE A 124 16.46 15.65 10.61
CA PHE A 124 17.28 14.52 11.08
C PHE A 124 18.67 14.96 11.56
N ARG A 125 19.31 15.94 10.91
CA ARG A 125 20.60 16.52 11.37
C ARG A 125 20.49 17.06 12.79
N SER A 126 19.44 17.80 13.13
CA SER A 126 19.24 18.30 14.49
C SER A 126 19.01 17.17 15.50
N ILE A 127 18.25 16.12 15.10
CA ILE A 127 18.03 14.97 15.98
C ILE A 127 19.34 14.19 16.20
N ILE A 128 20.11 13.94 15.15
CA ILE A 128 21.44 13.29 15.23
C ILE A 128 22.36 14.10 16.14
N ALA A 129 22.37 15.43 15.99
CA ALA A 129 23.27 16.29 16.75
C ALA A 129 22.91 16.41 18.23
N LEU A 130 21.62 16.41 18.59
CA LEU A 130 21.19 16.78 19.94
C LEU A 130 20.53 15.64 20.73
N ALA A 131 19.92 14.66 20.07
CA ALA A 131 19.19 13.57 20.69
C ALA A 131 19.15 12.31 19.80
N PRO A 132 20.29 11.70 19.43
CA PRO A 132 20.34 10.58 18.50
C PRO A 132 19.48 9.37 18.92
N GLN A 133 19.22 9.21 20.23
CA GLN A 133 18.33 8.17 20.76
C GLN A 133 16.85 8.35 20.37
N ASP A 134 16.44 9.54 19.91
CA ASP A 134 15.08 9.83 19.44
C ASP A 134 14.96 9.74 17.92
N LEU A 135 16.04 9.40 17.19
CA LEU A 135 16.04 9.31 15.73
C LEU A 135 15.13 8.18 15.22
N LEU A 136 15.16 7.00 15.85
CA LEU A 136 14.31 5.87 15.49
C LEU A 136 12.81 6.19 15.63
N PRO A 137 12.32 6.69 16.78
CA PRO A 137 10.93 7.13 16.90
C PRO A 137 10.54 8.23 15.91
N ALA A 138 11.43 9.22 15.67
CA ALA A 138 11.18 10.28 14.71
C ALA A 138 11.05 9.74 13.27
N LEU A 139 11.92 8.80 12.90
CA LEU A 139 11.90 8.14 11.60
C LEU A 139 10.59 7.37 11.39
N TYR A 140 10.19 6.54 12.35
CA TYR A 140 8.93 5.80 12.28
C TYR A 140 7.71 6.72 12.20
N LEU A 141 7.66 7.81 12.97
CA LEU A 141 6.58 8.79 12.88
C LEU A 141 6.56 9.48 11.50
N THR A 142 7.73 9.69 10.89
CA THR A 142 7.85 10.33 9.58
C THR A 142 7.34 9.43 8.44
N ILE A 143 7.61 8.12 8.51
CA ILE A 143 7.09 7.13 7.54
C ILE A 143 5.70 6.60 7.91
N ASN A 144 5.12 7.14 8.97
CA ASN A 144 3.81 6.73 9.51
C ASN A 144 3.70 5.23 9.82
N ARG A 145 4.74 4.67 10.43
CA ARG A 145 4.78 3.30 10.93
C ARG A 145 5.16 3.28 12.41
N ILE A 146 4.97 2.17 13.08
CA ILE A 146 5.31 1.96 14.49
C ILE A 146 6.23 0.76 14.70
N ALA A 147 6.37 -0.06 13.67
CA ALA A 147 7.24 -1.24 13.61
C ALA A 147 7.48 -1.63 12.15
N PRO A 148 8.40 -2.56 11.85
CA PRO A 148 8.51 -3.18 10.54
C PRO A 148 7.19 -3.82 10.08
N SER A 149 6.87 -3.75 8.79
CA SER A 149 5.58 -4.24 8.24
C SER A 149 5.31 -5.71 8.55
N TYR A 150 6.36 -6.54 8.57
CA TYR A 150 6.25 -7.98 8.82
C TYR A 150 5.94 -8.35 10.28
N GLU A 151 6.03 -7.43 11.22
CA GLU A 151 5.59 -7.65 12.60
C GLU A 151 4.07 -7.56 12.73
N GLY A 152 3.35 -7.09 11.70
CA GLY A 152 1.89 -7.04 11.66
C GLY A 152 1.27 -6.14 12.73
N LEU A 153 2.05 -5.19 13.28
CA LEU A 153 1.60 -4.33 14.36
C LEU A 153 0.77 -3.16 13.79
N GLU A 154 -0.54 -3.27 13.88
CA GLU A 154 -1.48 -2.26 13.40
C GLU A 154 -2.12 -1.47 14.54
N LEU A 155 -2.42 -0.19 14.31
CA LEU A 155 -3.13 0.64 15.29
C LEU A 155 -4.56 0.14 15.54
N GLY A 156 -5.21 -0.41 14.51
CA GLY A 156 -6.54 -1.02 14.62
C GLY A 156 -7.59 -0.07 15.19
N ILE A 157 -7.67 1.16 14.65
CA ILE A 157 -8.57 2.21 15.12
C ILE A 157 -9.50 2.58 13.97
N GLY A 158 -10.79 2.36 14.17
CA GLY A 158 -11.82 2.81 13.22
C GLY A 158 -12.12 4.32 13.34
N GLU A 159 -12.64 4.90 12.28
CA GLU A 159 -12.98 6.33 12.19
C GLU A 159 -13.95 6.78 13.29
N SER A 160 -14.92 5.95 13.64
CA SER A 160 -15.89 6.23 14.71
C SER A 160 -15.24 6.46 16.08
N ILE A 161 -14.19 5.70 16.39
CA ILE A 161 -13.42 5.86 17.65
C ILE A 161 -12.65 7.19 17.62
N LEU A 162 -12.05 7.56 16.48
CA LEU A 162 -11.34 8.83 16.34
C LEU A 162 -12.28 10.02 16.48
N LEU A 163 -13.47 9.97 15.86
CA LEU A 163 -14.47 11.01 15.97
C LEU A 163 -14.94 11.20 17.43
N LYS A 164 -15.23 10.10 18.14
CA LYS A 164 -15.57 10.11 19.58
C LYS A 164 -14.40 10.69 20.40
N ALA A 165 -13.18 10.26 20.15
CA ALA A 165 -11.98 10.76 20.86
C ALA A 165 -11.75 12.27 20.66
N VAL A 166 -11.94 12.78 19.44
CA VAL A 166 -11.84 14.22 19.13
C VAL A 166 -12.96 14.99 19.85
N ALA A 167 -14.21 14.51 19.79
CA ALA A 167 -15.33 15.13 20.45
C ALA A 167 -15.09 15.25 21.97
N ASP A 168 -14.71 14.14 22.62
CA ASP A 168 -14.44 14.08 24.06
C ASP A 168 -13.24 14.95 24.45
N ALA A 169 -12.14 14.89 23.69
CA ALA A 169 -10.92 15.67 23.99
C ALA A 169 -11.14 17.19 23.82
N THR A 170 -12.09 17.61 23.01
CA THR A 170 -12.39 19.02 22.72
C THR A 170 -13.63 19.56 23.42
N GLY A 171 -14.42 18.68 24.07
CA GLY A 171 -15.69 19.01 24.70
C GLY A 171 -16.80 19.39 23.68
N ARG A 172 -16.63 19.02 22.40
CA ARG A 172 -17.59 19.31 21.34
C ARG A 172 -18.62 18.18 21.19
N ASN A 173 -19.80 18.53 20.70
CA ASN A 173 -20.79 17.54 20.32
C ASN A 173 -20.31 16.69 19.15
N LEU A 174 -20.48 15.37 19.22
CA LEU A 174 -20.06 14.42 18.20
C LEU A 174 -20.66 14.73 16.81
N GLN A 175 -21.95 15.14 16.76
CA GLN A 175 -22.61 15.48 15.49
C GLN A 175 -21.98 16.72 14.83
N ALA A 176 -21.56 17.71 15.62
CA ALA A 176 -20.86 18.89 15.11
C ALA A 176 -19.48 18.51 14.57
N VAL A 177 -18.74 17.61 15.24
CA VAL A 177 -17.44 17.11 14.75
C VAL A 177 -17.62 16.31 13.44
N LYS A 178 -18.67 15.47 13.35
CA LYS A 178 -18.99 14.73 12.11
C LYS A 178 -19.35 15.69 10.96
N ALA A 179 -20.13 16.74 11.22
CA ALA A 179 -20.50 17.72 10.21
C ALA A 179 -19.27 18.49 9.68
N ASP A 180 -18.39 18.95 10.59
CA ASP A 180 -17.16 19.63 10.21
C ASP A 180 -16.22 18.71 9.44
N TYR A 181 -16.10 17.45 9.85
CA TYR A 181 -15.30 16.45 9.13
C TYR A 181 -15.85 16.20 7.72
N LYS A 182 -17.16 16.07 7.58
CA LYS A 182 -17.79 15.94 6.26
C LYS A 182 -17.53 17.16 5.36
N ALA A 183 -17.53 18.36 5.94
CA ALA A 183 -17.31 19.61 5.22
C ALA A 183 -15.82 19.83 4.84
N GLN A 184 -14.89 19.47 5.73
CA GLN A 184 -13.45 19.72 5.54
C GLN A 184 -12.70 18.54 4.90
N GLY A 185 -13.23 17.31 4.98
CA GLY A 185 -12.57 16.10 4.46
C GLY A 185 -11.32 15.66 5.24
N ASP A 186 -10.94 16.36 6.32
CA ASP A 186 -9.76 16.07 7.13
C ASP A 186 -10.04 16.19 8.64
N LEU A 187 -10.10 15.04 9.31
CA LEU A 187 -10.34 14.99 10.75
C LEU A 187 -9.18 15.59 11.57
N GLY A 188 -7.96 15.58 11.04
CA GLY A 188 -6.82 16.23 11.68
C GLY A 188 -7.00 17.74 11.79
N SER A 189 -7.41 18.41 10.72
CA SER A 189 -7.73 19.84 10.70
C SER A 189 -8.92 20.17 11.62
N VAL A 190 -9.95 19.31 11.62
CA VAL A 190 -11.10 19.47 12.56
C VAL A 190 -10.63 19.35 14.01
N ALA A 191 -9.76 18.41 14.35
CA ALA A 191 -9.22 18.26 15.70
C ALA A 191 -8.40 19.49 16.13
N GLN A 192 -7.61 20.05 15.23
CA GLN A 192 -6.82 21.27 15.48
C GLN A 192 -7.71 22.49 15.69
N SER A 193 -8.66 22.76 14.80
CA SER A 193 -9.57 23.92 14.91
C SER A 193 -10.52 23.80 16.11
N SER A 194 -10.92 22.60 16.50
CA SER A 194 -11.79 22.34 17.64
C SER A 194 -11.14 22.66 18.99
N ARG A 195 -9.81 22.63 19.09
CA ARG A 195 -9.08 22.85 20.35
C ARG A 195 -9.08 24.28 20.87
N SER A 196 -9.34 25.27 20.03
CA SER A 196 -9.31 26.68 20.41
C SER A 196 -10.31 27.05 21.52
N THR A 197 -11.27 26.19 21.81
CA THR A 197 -12.37 26.44 22.74
C THR A 197 -12.13 25.92 24.16
N GLN A 198 -11.17 25.00 24.38
CA GLN A 198 -10.97 24.39 25.70
C GLN A 198 -9.75 24.95 26.44
N ARG A 199 -9.98 25.71 27.52
CA ARG A 199 -8.94 26.21 28.43
C ARG A 199 -8.73 25.21 29.56
N THR A 200 -7.53 24.62 29.68
CA THR A 200 -7.13 23.79 30.82
C THR A 200 -6.58 24.66 31.95
N MET A 201 -6.93 24.35 33.21
CA MET A 201 -6.41 25.07 34.39
C MET A 201 -4.90 24.95 34.54
N PHE A 202 -4.33 23.80 34.13
CA PHE A 202 -2.89 23.58 34.10
C PHE A 202 -2.48 23.14 32.71
N PRO A 203 -1.48 23.79 32.09
CA PRO A 203 -0.98 23.39 30.80
C PRO A 203 -0.30 22.01 30.89
N ALA A 204 -0.71 21.08 30.02
CA ALA A 204 -0.05 19.80 29.90
C ALA A 204 1.44 19.98 29.51
N PRO A 205 2.35 19.12 29.98
CA PRO A 205 3.73 19.16 29.55
C PRO A 205 3.82 18.96 28.02
N PRO A 206 4.79 19.60 27.35
CA PRO A 206 4.97 19.46 25.91
C PRO A 206 5.13 18.01 25.49
N LEU A 207 4.52 17.63 24.36
CA LEU A 207 4.70 16.31 23.78
C LEU A 207 6.12 16.16 23.24
N THR A 208 6.73 15.00 23.51
CA THR A 208 8.01 14.60 22.92
C THR A 208 7.77 13.54 21.85
N VAL A 209 8.68 13.44 20.89
CA VAL A 209 8.67 12.42 19.83
C VAL A 209 8.51 11.02 20.42
N ARG A 210 9.31 10.69 21.44
CA ARG A 210 9.24 9.41 22.13
C ARG A 210 7.89 9.17 22.79
N LYS A 211 7.33 10.18 23.47
CA LYS A 211 6.01 10.06 24.12
C LYS A 211 4.90 9.76 23.13
N VAL A 212 4.90 10.42 21.97
CA VAL A 212 3.92 10.16 20.90
C VAL A 212 4.12 8.76 20.37
N PHE A 213 5.33 8.40 19.97
CA PHE A 213 5.65 7.07 19.43
C PHE A 213 5.27 5.94 20.42
N ASP A 214 5.70 6.03 21.68
CA ASP A 214 5.38 5.03 22.70
C ASP A 214 3.87 4.90 22.96
N THR A 215 3.14 6.00 22.82
CA THR A 215 1.69 5.97 22.98
C THR A 215 1.02 5.28 21.80
N LEU A 216 1.43 5.56 20.55
CA LEU A 216 0.96 4.84 19.37
C LEU A 216 1.28 3.34 19.45
N TYR A 217 2.49 3.00 19.91
CA TYR A 217 2.88 1.61 20.12
C TYR A 217 2.01 0.89 21.17
N LYS A 218 1.67 1.58 22.30
CA LYS A 218 0.74 1.07 23.32
C LYS A 218 -0.67 0.89 22.75
N ILE A 219 -1.13 1.80 21.91
CA ILE A 219 -2.43 1.71 21.23
C ILE A 219 -2.45 0.44 20.35
N ALA A 220 -1.42 0.21 19.54
CA ALA A 220 -1.33 -0.97 18.69
C ALA A 220 -1.34 -2.29 19.49
N LYS A 221 -0.62 -2.33 20.60
CA LYS A 221 -0.56 -3.52 21.50
C LYS A 221 -1.77 -3.68 22.42
N SER A 222 -2.76 -2.78 22.35
CA SER A 222 -3.95 -2.90 23.21
C SER A 222 -4.93 -3.92 22.63
N GLU A 223 -5.10 -5.05 23.32
CA GLU A 223 -5.98 -6.15 22.94
C GLU A 223 -7.03 -6.47 24.03
N GLY A 224 -8.04 -7.26 23.69
CA GLY A 224 -9.09 -7.75 24.59
C GLY A 224 -10.30 -6.82 24.70
N ARG A 225 -11.34 -7.25 25.47
CA ARG A 225 -12.67 -6.61 25.52
C ARG A 225 -12.67 -5.11 25.85
N ALA A 226 -11.74 -4.62 26.69
CA ALA A 226 -11.62 -3.20 27.04
C ALA A 226 -10.61 -2.43 26.16
N SER A 227 -10.20 -2.98 25.03
CA SER A 227 -9.17 -2.36 24.18
C SER A 227 -9.63 -1.04 23.57
N ILE A 228 -10.89 -0.94 23.16
CA ILE A 228 -11.47 0.24 22.51
C ILE A 228 -11.44 1.44 23.47
N GLU A 229 -11.95 1.31 24.70
CA GLU A 229 -11.93 2.39 25.69
C GLU A 229 -10.50 2.76 26.09
N ARG A 230 -9.60 1.78 26.22
CA ARG A 230 -8.20 2.04 26.50
C ARG A 230 -7.51 2.81 25.37
N LYS A 231 -7.75 2.41 24.11
CA LYS A 231 -7.26 3.13 22.93
C LYS A 231 -7.80 4.55 22.89
N LYS A 232 -9.12 4.72 23.05
CA LYS A 232 -9.77 6.03 23.10
C LYS A 232 -9.16 6.93 24.17
N GLY A 233 -8.98 6.45 25.41
CA GLY A 233 -8.37 7.21 26.48
C GLY A 233 -6.91 7.63 26.21
N LEU A 234 -6.09 6.74 25.56
CA LEU A 234 -4.74 7.09 25.14
C LEU A 234 -4.73 8.19 24.07
N ILE A 235 -5.65 8.15 23.12
CA ILE A 235 -5.83 9.18 22.08
C ILE A 235 -6.25 10.50 22.71
N GLN A 236 -7.24 10.50 23.58
CA GLN A 236 -7.71 11.69 24.31
C GLN A 236 -6.57 12.36 25.06
N ASN A 237 -5.75 11.59 25.79
CA ASN A 237 -4.61 12.11 26.53
C ASN A 237 -3.56 12.78 25.61
N LEU A 238 -3.31 12.22 24.42
CA LEU A 238 -2.46 12.88 23.43
C LEU A 238 -3.10 14.18 22.94
N LEU A 239 -4.37 14.17 22.54
CA LEU A 239 -5.05 15.33 22.00
C LEU A 239 -5.15 16.48 23.00
N VAL A 240 -5.41 16.20 24.28
CA VAL A 240 -5.41 17.22 25.34
C VAL A 240 -4.04 17.85 25.54
N ALA A 241 -2.94 17.09 25.38
CA ALA A 241 -1.58 17.58 25.52
C ALA A 241 -1.04 18.30 24.26
N CYS A 242 -1.67 18.11 23.08
CA CYS A 242 -1.23 18.74 21.83
C CYS A 242 -1.21 20.27 21.89
N LYS A 243 -0.37 20.90 21.10
CA LYS A 243 -0.31 22.35 20.88
C LYS A 243 -0.27 22.61 19.37
N ASP A 244 -0.78 23.74 18.93
CA ASP A 244 -0.75 24.19 17.53
C ASP A 244 -1.11 23.07 16.53
N CYS A 245 -0.28 22.75 15.54
CA CYS A 245 -0.51 21.76 14.50
C CYS A 245 -0.33 20.28 14.94
N GLU A 246 0.09 20.00 16.18
CA GLU A 246 0.38 18.63 16.63
C GLU A 246 -0.83 17.69 16.51
N ALA A 247 -2.05 18.19 16.79
CA ALA A 247 -3.27 17.39 16.73
C ALA A 247 -3.56 16.88 15.31
N THR A 248 -3.32 17.69 14.29
CA THR A 248 -3.50 17.33 12.88
C THR A 248 -2.71 16.08 12.53
N TYR A 249 -1.41 16.09 12.80
CA TYR A 249 -0.54 14.99 12.39
C TYR A 249 -0.70 13.75 13.27
N ILE A 250 -1.07 13.89 14.54
CA ILE A 250 -1.41 12.74 15.39
C ILE A 250 -2.68 12.04 14.87
N ILE A 251 -3.73 12.79 14.55
CA ILE A 251 -4.98 12.20 14.01
C ILE A 251 -4.73 11.57 12.64
N ARG A 252 -3.99 12.23 11.76
CA ARG A 252 -3.66 11.66 10.44
C ARG A 252 -2.79 10.40 10.56
N SER A 253 -1.85 10.36 11.53
CA SER A 253 -1.09 9.14 11.83
C SER A 253 -2.00 8.01 12.28
N LEU A 254 -2.97 8.28 13.15
CA LEU A 254 -3.96 7.32 13.62
C LEU A 254 -4.92 6.85 12.51
N GLN A 255 -5.17 7.68 11.49
CA GLN A 255 -5.91 7.32 10.27
C GLN A 255 -5.07 6.53 9.25
N GLY A 256 -3.79 6.28 9.53
CA GLY A 256 -2.89 5.49 8.68
C GLY A 256 -2.15 6.28 7.60
N LYS A 257 -2.46 7.55 7.35
CA LYS A 257 -1.79 8.36 6.31
C LYS A 257 -1.59 9.81 6.77
N LEU A 258 -0.34 10.31 6.75
CA LEU A 258 -0.01 11.72 7.07
C LEU A 258 -0.58 12.71 6.05
N ARG A 259 -0.78 12.31 4.81
CA ARG A 259 -1.32 13.11 3.69
C ARG A 259 -0.53 14.39 3.38
N ILE A 260 0.79 14.32 3.49
CA ILE A 260 1.72 15.44 3.22
C ILE A 260 2.53 15.24 1.93
N GLY A 261 2.20 14.26 1.09
CA GLY A 261 2.92 13.98 -0.16
C GLY A 261 4.34 13.43 0.07
N LEU A 262 4.54 12.71 1.16
CA LEU A 262 5.85 12.18 1.56
C LEU A 262 5.93 10.68 1.33
N ALA A 263 6.83 10.25 0.46
CA ALA A 263 7.14 8.84 0.22
C ALA A 263 8.33 8.37 1.07
N GLU A 264 8.33 7.11 1.51
CA GLU A 264 9.41 6.51 2.30
C GLU A 264 10.78 6.60 1.60
N LYS A 265 10.83 6.45 0.27
CA LYS A 265 12.06 6.64 -0.52
C LYS A 265 12.70 8.03 -0.34
N SER A 266 11.89 9.09 -0.17
CA SER A 266 12.39 10.44 0.11
C SER A 266 12.92 10.59 1.53
N VAL A 267 12.31 9.89 2.49
CA VAL A 267 12.79 9.82 3.88
C VAL A 267 14.15 9.14 3.97
N GLN A 268 14.35 8.04 3.21
CA GLN A 268 15.65 7.34 3.14
C GLN A 268 16.75 8.24 2.57
N VAL A 269 16.44 9.00 1.51
CA VAL A 269 17.40 9.99 0.96
C VAL A 269 17.76 11.04 2.01
N ALA A 270 16.76 11.59 2.70
CA ALA A 270 16.98 12.60 3.72
C ALA A 270 17.80 12.07 4.91
N LEU A 271 17.54 10.83 5.35
CA LEU A 271 18.33 10.17 6.39
C LEU A 271 19.79 9.96 5.97
N ALA A 272 20.03 9.44 4.76
CA ALA A 272 21.37 9.26 4.22
C ALA A 272 22.14 10.59 4.14
N HIS A 273 21.47 11.65 3.65
CA HIS A 273 22.07 12.98 3.60
C HIS A 273 22.38 13.55 4.99
N ALA A 274 21.50 13.33 5.97
CA ALA A 274 21.71 13.79 7.33
C ALA A 274 22.93 13.12 7.98
N LEU A 275 23.11 11.82 7.77
CA LEU A 275 24.27 11.05 8.28
C LEU A 275 25.61 11.51 7.65
N VAL A 276 25.60 11.89 6.36
CA VAL A 276 26.81 12.42 5.68
C VAL A 276 27.11 13.84 6.13
N LEU A 277 26.09 14.71 6.21
CA LEU A 277 26.29 16.12 6.55
C LEU A 277 26.60 16.35 8.03
N THR A 278 26.02 15.53 8.90
CA THR A 278 26.22 15.59 10.36
C THR A 278 26.61 14.19 10.85
N PRO A 279 27.85 13.73 10.56
CA PRO A 279 28.27 12.38 10.86
C PRO A 279 28.29 12.12 12.39
N PRO A 280 27.59 11.10 12.85
CA PRO A 280 27.57 10.75 14.28
C PRO A 280 28.96 10.27 14.72
N ASP A 281 29.37 10.65 15.92
CA ASP A 281 30.69 10.27 16.50
C ASP A 281 30.61 9.79 17.95
N GLY A 282 29.40 9.54 18.42
CA GLY A 282 29.12 9.17 19.80
C GLY A 282 29.05 10.36 20.75
N GLN A 283 29.37 11.58 20.29
CA GLN A 283 29.22 12.81 21.08
C GLN A 283 27.89 13.49 20.75
N CYS A 284 27.41 14.29 21.66
CA CYS A 284 26.17 15.03 21.52
C CYS A 284 26.37 16.48 22.01
N PRO A 285 26.57 17.45 21.12
CA PRO A 285 26.61 17.32 19.64
C PRO A 285 27.92 16.71 19.11
N PRO A 286 27.94 16.15 17.89
CA PRO A 286 29.14 15.62 17.26
C PRO A 286 30.11 16.72 16.88
N ALA A 287 31.40 16.36 16.72
CA ALA A 287 32.45 17.32 16.38
C ALA A 287 32.21 18.01 15.02
N VAL A 288 31.62 17.30 14.05
CA VAL A 288 31.27 17.81 12.73
C VAL A 288 29.79 18.01 12.61
N LEU A 289 29.33 19.26 12.67
CA LEU A 289 27.92 19.62 12.51
C LEU A 289 27.50 19.80 11.04
N ASP A 290 28.48 20.10 10.17
CA ASP A 290 28.24 20.33 8.75
C ASP A 290 29.48 19.97 7.93
N ALA A 291 29.49 18.75 7.40
CA ALA A 291 30.59 18.24 6.61
C ALA A 291 30.78 18.99 5.27
N SER A 292 29.75 19.71 4.78
CA SER A 292 29.87 20.54 3.59
C SER A 292 30.93 21.65 3.70
N LYS A 293 31.23 22.07 4.92
CA LYS A 293 32.25 23.10 5.19
C LYS A 293 33.68 22.57 5.19
N THR A 294 33.86 21.24 5.22
CA THR A 294 35.17 20.58 5.37
C THR A 294 35.55 19.74 4.15
N MET A 295 34.63 19.52 3.23
CA MET A 295 34.82 18.72 2.03
C MET A 295 34.67 19.59 0.76
N SER A 296 35.33 19.17 -0.33
CA SER A 296 35.04 19.74 -1.65
C SER A 296 33.64 19.28 -2.13
N ASP A 297 32.98 20.13 -2.91
CA ASP A 297 31.64 19.87 -3.44
C ASP A 297 31.55 18.53 -4.17
N ALA A 298 32.55 18.19 -4.98
CA ALA A 298 32.61 16.93 -5.72
C ALA A 298 32.66 15.70 -4.78
N LYS A 299 33.47 15.77 -3.72
CA LYS A 299 33.57 14.69 -2.74
C LYS A 299 32.29 14.55 -1.92
N LEU A 300 31.71 15.67 -1.50
CA LEU A 300 30.43 15.67 -0.79
C LEU A 300 29.31 15.05 -1.63
N GLN A 301 29.17 15.47 -2.89
CA GLN A 301 28.20 14.90 -3.82
C GLN A 301 28.38 13.39 -3.99
N GLN A 302 29.59 12.93 -4.17
CA GLN A 302 29.90 11.51 -4.28
C GLN A 302 29.46 10.74 -3.02
N GLN A 303 29.73 11.27 -1.82
CA GLN A 303 29.33 10.63 -0.57
C GLN A 303 27.82 10.63 -0.37
N LEU A 304 27.10 11.69 -0.72
CA LEU A 304 25.65 11.76 -0.64
C LEU A 304 24.98 10.73 -1.56
N ILE A 305 25.48 10.57 -2.78
CA ILE A 305 25.01 9.55 -3.72
C ILE A 305 25.30 8.16 -3.18
N GLN A 306 26.53 7.88 -2.79
CA GLN A 306 26.94 6.58 -2.25
C GLN A 306 26.10 6.20 -1.01
N ALA A 307 25.94 7.11 -0.05
CA ALA A 307 25.15 6.85 1.15
C ALA A 307 23.69 6.56 0.82
N THR A 308 23.11 7.31 -0.13
CA THR A 308 21.72 7.11 -0.57
C THR A 308 21.53 5.74 -1.22
N GLU A 309 22.43 5.36 -2.13
CA GLU A 309 22.34 4.08 -2.83
C GLU A 309 22.56 2.91 -1.87
N THR A 310 23.58 3.01 -1.00
CA THR A 310 23.89 1.98 -0.02
C THR A 310 22.75 1.82 1.00
N LEU A 311 22.21 2.91 1.54
CA LEU A 311 21.10 2.84 2.49
C LEU A 311 19.86 2.18 1.87
N LYS A 312 19.50 2.56 0.64
CA LYS A 312 18.36 1.95 -0.07
C LYS A 312 18.59 0.46 -0.34
N ALA A 313 19.78 0.08 -0.76
CA ALA A 313 20.13 -1.32 -1.02
C ALA A 313 20.00 -2.15 0.28
N VAL A 314 20.64 -1.69 1.35
CA VAL A 314 20.62 -2.38 2.66
C VAL A 314 19.20 -2.49 3.21
N TYR A 315 18.42 -1.40 3.17
CA TYR A 315 17.02 -1.43 3.62
C TYR A 315 16.15 -2.34 2.76
N SER A 316 16.43 -2.44 1.46
CA SER A 316 15.66 -3.33 0.58
C SER A 316 15.94 -4.81 0.87
N GLU A 317 17.14 -5.16 1.30
CA GLU A 317 17.53 -6.51 1.72
C GLU A 317 17.08 -6.83 3.15
N MET A 318 17.03 -5.82 4.04
CA MET A 318 16.63 -5.94 5.43
C MET A 318 15.80 -4.73 5.88
N PRO A 319 14.48 -4.73 5.63
CA PRO A 319 13.59 -3.59 5.91
C PRO A 319 13.22 -3.48 7.39
N ASN A 320 14.24 -3.25 8.23
CA ASN A 320 14.10 -3.12 9.68
C ASN A 320 14.99 -1.97 10.21
N TYR A 321 14.37 -0.84 10.51
CA TYR A 321 15.09 0.32 11.06
C TYR A 321 15.59 0.11 12.48
N ASP A 322 14.97 -0.79 13.29
CA ASP A 322 15.44 -1.09 14.65
C ASP A 322 16.84 -1.71 14.63
N VAL A 323 17.13 -2.52 13.62
CA VAL A 323 18.46 -3.13 13.42
C VAL A 323 19.39 -2.20 12.66
N LEU A 324 18.87 -1.55 11.60
CA LEU A 324 19.69 -0.74 10.71
C LEU A 324 20.19 0.54 11.36
N LEU A 325 19.33 1.27 12.06
CA LEU A 325 19.69 2.61 12.55
C LEU A 325 20.82 2.62 13.59
N PRO A 326 20.91 1.66 14.55
CA PRO A 326 22.08 1.55 15.42
C PRO A 326 23.39 1.35 14.67
N VAL A 327 23.38 0.60 13.55
CA VAL A 327 24.56 0.41 12.69
C VAL A 327 24.93 1.73 12.02
N LEU A 328 23.97 2.43 11.41
CA LEU A 328 24.18 3.72 10.73
C LEU A 328 24.70 4.83 11.68
N LEU A 329 24.30 4.82 12.95
CA LEU A 329 24.74 5.78 13.95
C LEU A 329 26.15 5.47 14.50
N LYS A 330 26.60 4.22 14.39
CA LYS A 330 27.91 3.77 14.91
C LYS A 330 28.97 3.68 13.83
N GLU A 331 28.59 3.16 12.64
CA GLU A 331 29.51 2.89 11.55
C GLU A 331 29.59 4.09 10.60
N ARG A 332 30.78 4.72 10.56
CA ARG A 332 31.03 5.90 9.71
C ARG A 332 31.36 5.55 8.26
N ASP A 333 31.89 4.34 8.04
CA ASP A 333 32.20 3.88 6.70
C ASP A 333 30.94 3.37 6.02
N ILE A 334 30.44 4.14 5.06
CA ILE A 334 29.26 3.81 4.25
C ILE A 334 29.42 2.43 3.56
N SER A 335 30.65 2.07 3.16
CA SER A 335 30.92 0.81 2.49
C SER A 335 30.80 -0.41 3.41
N ALA A 336 30.86 -0.22 4.73
CA ALA A 336 30.71 -1.27 5.72
C ALA A 336 29.24 -1.55 6.11
N TRP A 337 28.28 -0.67 5.80
CA TRP A 337 26.87 -0.88 6.15
C TRP A 337 26.30 -2.23 5.66
N PRO A 338 26.55 -2.68 4.41
CA PRO A 338 26.06 -3.97 3.92
C PRO A 338 26.62 -5.18 4.67
N THR A 339 27.80 -5.08 5.28
CA THR A 339 28.40 -6.20 6.03
C THR A 339 27.72 -6.48 7.35
N HIS A 340 27.03 -5.48 7.93
CA HIS A 340 26.29 -5.59 9.17
C HIS A 340 24.79 -5.86 8.99
N CYS A 341 24.29 -5.66 7.77
CA CYS A 341 22.88 -5.73 7.46
C CYS A 341 22.69 -6.53 6.19
N HIS A 342 22.45 -7.82 6.31
CA HIS A 342 22.32 -8.77 5.22
C HIS A 342 21.06 -9.62 5.35
N LEU A 343 20.67 -10.22 4.25
CA LEU A 343 19.52 -11.11 4.16
C LEU A 343 19.55 -12.19 5.24
N THR A 344 18.50 -12.26 6.02
CA THR A 344 18.35 -13.21 7.14
C THR A 344 16.96 -13.82 7.12
N PRO A 345 16.79 -15.16 7.22
CA PRO A 345 15.47 -15.76 7.37
C PRO A 345 14.68 -15.16 8.53
N SER A 346 13.39 -15.00 8.40
CA SER A 346 12.41 -14.28 9.25
C SER A 346 12.32 -12.78 9.00
N VAL A 347 13.23 -12.17 8.23
CA VAL A 347 13.10 -10.78 7.77
C VAL A 347 12.86 -10.80 6.26
N PRO A 348 11.67 -10.42 5.77
CA PRO A 348 11.37 -10.50 4.35
C PRO A 348 12.13 -9.43 3.56
N VAL A 349 12.52 -9.79 2.35
CA VAL A 349 13.18 -8.90 1.38
C VAL A 349 12.13 -8.16 0.57
N HIS A 350 12.37 -6.89 0.27
CA HIS A 350 11.53 -6.20 -0.71
C HIS A 350 11.57 -6.92 -2.06
N PRO A 351 10.41 -7.25 -2.66
CA PRO A 351 10.38 -8.00 -3.91
C PRO A 351 10.96 -7.20 -5.08
N MET A 352 11.71 -7.90 -5.95
CA MET A 352 12.07 -7.35 -7.25
C MET A 352 10.83 -7.20 -8.12
N LEU A 353 10.76 -6.12 -8.89
CA LEU A 353 9.61 -5.76 -9.73
C LEU A 353 9.98 -5.86 -11.22
N ALA A 354 8.99 -6.20 -12.05
CA ALA A 354 9.16 -6.27 -13.49
C ALA A 354 8.69 -4.98 -14.18
N GLN A 355 9.35 -4.64 -15.30
CA GLN A 355 8.90 -3.59 -16.22
C GLN A 355 7.77 -4.11 -17.11
N PRO A 356 6.71 -3.32 -17.37
CA PRO A 356 5.74 -3.66 -18.39
C PRO A 356 6.33 -3.52 -19.80
N THR A 357 5.86 -4.33 -20.74
CA THR A 357 6.24 -4.24 -22.17
C THR A 357 4.98 -4.15 -23.02
N ARG A 358 5.10 -3.49 -24.18
CA ARG A 358 4.00 -3.33 -25.15
C ARG A 358 3.85 -4.53 -26.10
N GLY A 359 4.62 -5.61 -25.90
CA GLY A 359 4.54 -6.81 -26.71
C GLY A 359 5.86 -7.56 -26.81
N VAL A 360 5.84 -8.72 -27.50
CA VAL A 360 7.00 -9.61 -27.66
C VAL A 360 8.14 -8.94 -28.42
N GLN A 361 7.85 -8.06 -29.36
CA GLN A 361 8.87 -7.32 -30.15
C GLN A 361 9.75 -6.42 -29.25
N GLU A 362 9.17 -5.81 -28.23
CA GLU A 362 9.94 -5.00 -27.28
C GLU A 362 10.85 -5.87 -26.41
N VAL A 363 10.40 -7.07 -26.01
CA VAL A 363 11.24 -8.04 -25.27
C VAL A 363 12.47 -8.38 -26.08
N LEU A 364 12.31 -8.76 -27.35
CA LEU A 364 13.42 -9.12 -28.24
C LEU A 364 14.38 -7.95 -28.46
N LYS A 365 13.83 -6.74 -28.70
CA LYS A 365 14.67 -5.55 -28.85
C LYS A 365 15.53 -5.25 -27.62
N ARG A 366 14.99 -5.51 -26.40
CA ARG A 366 15.71 -5.26 -25.16
C ARG A 366 16.74 -6.34 -24.83
N PHE A 367 16.47 -7.59 -25.19
CA PHE A 367 17.31 -8.74 -24.85
C PHE A 367 18.11 -9.28 -26.03
N GLN A 368 18.31 -8.47 -27.09
CA GLN A 368 19.01 -8.87 -28.33
C GLN A 368 20.29 -9.66 -28.14
N ASP A 369 21.06 -9.31 -27.09
CA ASP A 369 22.37 -9.91 -26.79
C ASP A 369 22.36 -10.77 -25.51
N SER A 370 21.16 -11.13 -24.98
CA SER A 370 21.05 -11.81 -23.70
C SER A 370 20.19 -13.06 -23.85
N THR A 371 20.60 -14.15 -23.21
CA THR A 371 19.72 -15.31 -23.00
C THR A 371 18.70 -14.99 -21.92
N PHE A 372 17.45 -15.40 -22.13
CA PHE A 372 16.35 -15.15 -21.21
C PHE A 372 15.41 -16.35 -21.09
N ALA A 373 14.65 -16.39 -20.02
CA ALA A 373 13.58 -17.35 -19.78
C ALA A 373 12.22 -16.62 -19.82
N CYS A 374 11.23 -17.23 -20.47
CA CYS A 374 9.83 -16.87 -20.35
C CYS A 374 9.21 -17.80 -19.31
N GLU A 375 8.56 -17.25 -18.29
CA GLU A 375 7.83 -18.01 -17.27
C GLU A 375 6.35 -17.63 -17.28
N PHE A 376 5.45 -18.54 -16.89
CA PHE A 376 4.06 -18.21 -16.70
C PHE A 376 3.91 -17.13 -15.62
N LYS A 377 3.17 -16.07 -15.95
CA LYS A 377 2.75 -15.06 -14.97
C LYS A 377 1.43 -15.49 -14.36
N TYR A 378 1.53 -16.15 -13.22
CA TYR A 378 0.36 -16.63 -12.50
C TYR A 378 -0.49 -15.47 -11.96
N ASP A 379 -1.81 -15.63 -11.95
CA ASP A 379 -2.75 -14.69 -11.33
C ASP A 379 -3.07 -15.18 -9.89
N GLY A 380 -2.26 -14.74 -8.95
CA GLY A 380 -2.29 -15.18 -7.56
C GLY A 380 -1.87 -14.09 -6.59
N GLU A 381 -1.45 -14.50 -5.41
CA GLU A 381 -0.79 -13.63 -4.42
C GLU A 381 0.69 -13.99 -4.35
N ARG A 382 1.57 -13.05 -4.67
CA ARG A 382 3.01 -13.24 -4.48
C ARG A 382 3.32 -13.45 -3.01
N ALA A 383 4.08 -14.48 -2.72
CA ALA A 383 4.48 -14.84 -1.37
C ALA A 383 5.96 -15.16 -1.29
N GLN A 384 6.60 -14.63 -0.28
CA GLN A 384 7.95 -14.99 0.10
C GLN A 384 7.91 -16.01 1.22
N ILE A 385 8.44 -17.19 0.99
CA ILE A 385 8.39 -18.31 1.93
C ILE A 385 9.74 -18.45 2.60
N HIS A 386 9.77 -18.26 3.92
CA HIS A 386 10.96 -18.45 4.74
C HIS A 386 10.84 -19.76 5.51
N TYR A 387 11.85 -20.61 5.38
CA TYR A 387 12.00 -21.83 6.15
C TYR A 387 13.26 -21.74 7.01
N LEU A 388 13.09 -21.82 8.30
CA LEU A 388 14.18 -21.69 9.28
C LEU A 388 14.73 -23.05 9.68
N GLU A 389 15.97 -23.07 10.11
CA GLU A 389 16.52 -24.21 10.83
C GLU A 389 15.60 -24.59 12.00
N GLY A 390 15.21 -25.86 12.06
CA GLY A 390 14.20 -26.34 13.03
C GLY A 390 12.76 -26.40 12.50
N GLY A 391 12.52 -26.05 11.21
CA GLY A 391 11.28 -26.36 10.51
C GLY A 391 10.20 -25.29 10.63
N LYS A 392 10.49 -24.14 11.21
CA LYS A 392 9.52 -23.04 11.28
C LYS A 392 9.37 -22.37 9.91
N VAL A 393 8.11 -22.17 9.50
CA VAL A 393 7.74 -21.54 8.22
C VAL A 393 7.14 -20.16 8.49
N HIS A 394 7.54 -19.16 7.70
CA HIS A 394 6.84 -17.88 7.58
C HIS A 394 6.46 -17.64 6.12
N VAL A 395 5.30 -17.04 5.92
CA VAL A 395 4.76 -16.65 4.61
C VAL A 395 4.55 -15.15 4.63
N TYR A 396 5.30 -14.41 3.82
CA TYR A 396 5.19 -12.97 3.73
C TYR A 396 4.54 -12.54 2.41
N SER A 397 3.67 -11.53 2.48
CA SER A 397 3.04 -10.94 1.29
C SER A 397 4.04 -10.10 0.47
N ARG A 398 3.62 -9.66 -0.72
CA ARG A 398 4.35 -8.69 -1.54
C ARG A 398 4.70 -7.41 -0.77
N ASN A 399 3.82 -6.97 0.14
CA ASN A 399 4.01 -5.78 0.98
C ASN A 399 4.72 -6.09 2.30
N LEU A 400 5.37 -7.26 2.41
CA LEU A 400 6.11 -7.72 3.58
C LEU A 400 5.26 -8.00 4.81
N GLU A 401 3.95 -8.19 4.69
CA GLU A 401 3.07 -8.53 5.81
C GLU A 401 3.17 -10.03 6.12
N ASP A 402 3.13 -10.41 7.39
CA ASP A 402 3.12 -11.83 7.80
C ASP A 402 1.74 -12.46 7.55
N ASN A 403 1.64 -13.24 6.48
CA ASN A 403 0.48 -14.02 6.07
C ASN A 403 0.52 -15.50 6.53
N THR A 404 1.41 -15.85 7.45
CA THR A 404 1.56 -17.25 7.92
C THR A 404 0.24 -17.82 8.46
N GLN A 405 -0.53 -17.02 9.19
CA GLN A 405 -1.84 -17.42 9.70
C GLN A 405 -2.95 -17.52 8.64
N LYS A 406 -2.75 -16.89 7.48
CA LYS A 406 -3.65 -17.01 6.31
C LYS A 406 -3.42 -18.34 5.58
N TYR A 407 -2.18 -18.85 5.60
CA TYR A 407 -1.73 -20.00 4.85
C TYR A 407 -1.15 -21.14 5.71
N PRO A 408 -1.89 -21.65 6.73
CA PRO A 408 -1.40 -22.75 7.58
C PRO A 408 -1.19 -24.05 6.80
N ASP A 409 -1.91 -24.25 5.70
CA ASP A 409 -1.77 -25.39 4.79
C ASP A 409 -0.45 -25.37 4.00
N ILE A 410 0.07 -24.19 3.65
CA ILE A 410 1.41 -24.04 3.08
C ILE A 410 2.46 -24.50 4.10
N ALA A 411 2.41 -23.97 5.32
CA ALA A 411 3.35 -24.34 6.37
C ALA A 411 3.36 -25.85 6.67
N GLN A 412 2.18 -26.50 6.63
CA GLN A 412 2.04 -27.94 6.86
C GLN A 412 2.58 -28.80 5.70
N ASN A 413 2.38 -28.36 4.44
CA ASN A 413 2.66 -29.17 3.27
C ASN A 413 4.06 -28.96 2.68
N LEU A 414 4.64 -27.78 2.86
CA LEU A 414 5.95 -27.41 2.32
C LEU A 414 7.08 -28.42 2.61
N PRO A 415 7.19 -29.00 3.82
CA PRO A 415 8.23 -29.99 4.11
C PRO A 415 8.24 -31.20 3.20
N LYS A 416 7.10 -31.54 2.54
CA LYS A 416 7.00 -32.66 1.60
C LYS A 416 7.77 -32.43 0.30
N SER A 417 8.05 -31.18 -0.02
CA SER A 417 8.74 -30.76 -1.25
C SER A 417 10.22 -30.46 -1.04
N ILE A 418 10.71 -30.49 0.21
CA ILE A 418 12.09 -30.18 0.54
C ILE A 418 12.94 -31.45 0.38
N LYS A 419 14.05 -31.36 -0.39
CA LYS A 419 15.01 -32.46 -0.51
C LYS A 419 16.02 -32.49 0.64
N ALA A 420 16.62 -33.66 0.86
CA ALA A 420 17.63 -33.84 1.89
C ALA A 420 18.82 -32.88 1.70
N GLY A 421 19.30 -32.30 2.80
CA GLY A 421 20.38 -31.32 2.79
C GLY A 421 19.92 -29.86 2.73
N THR A 422 18.64 -29.60 2.51
CA THR A 422 18.06 -28.25 2.55
C THR A 422 17.51 -27.99 3.95
N VAL A 423 18.17 -27.12 4.73
CA VAL A 423 17.84 -26.87 6.15
C VAL A 423 17.24 -25.50 6.41
N SER A 424 17.56 -24.53 5.54
CA SER A 424 16.97 -23.17 5.61
C SER A 424 16.97 -22.52 4.23
N PHE A 425 15.93 -21.74 3.93
CA PHE A 425 15.78 -21.09 2.62
C PHE A 425 14.80 -19.92 2.63
N ILE A 426 14.89 -19.10 1.59
CA ILE A 426 13.90 -18.08 1.23
C ILE A 426 13.53 -18.30 -0.24
N LEU A 427 12.25 -18.63 -0.47
CA LEU A 427 11.66 -18.76 -1.81
C LEU A 427 10.83 -17.54 -2.16
N ASP A 428 10.83 -17.17 -3.44
CA ASP A 428 9.88 -16.23 -4.02
C ASP A 428 8.89 -17.02 -4.88
N CYS A 429 7.61 -16.96 -4.55
CA CYS A 429 6.57 -17.82 -5.08
C CYS A 429 5.31 -17.02 -5.42
N GLU A 430 4.45 -17.61 -6.25
CA GLU A 430 3.05 -17.20 -6.38
C GLU A 430 2.15 -18.24 -5.72
N VAL A 431 1.22 -17.79 -4.87
CA VAL A 431 0.17 -18.61 -4.26
C VAL A 431 -1.07 -18.51 -5.14
N VAL A 432 -1.52 -19.62 -5.66
CA VAL A 432 -2.64 -19.66 -6.62
C VAL A 432 -3.74 -20.56 -6.09
N ALA A 433 -5.01 -20.16 -6.24
CA ALA A 433 -6.14 -21.04 -5.96
C ALA A 433 -6.13 -22.22 -6.92
N PHE A 434 -6.28 -23.45 -6.40
CA PHE A 434 -6.05 -24.66 -7.17
C PHE A 434 -7.10 -25.74 -6.89
N ASP A 435 -7.73 -26.25 -7.94
CA ASP A 435 -8.62 -27.39 -7.81
C ASP A 435 -7.82 -28.71 -7.91
N ARG A 436 -7.65 -29.37 -6.78
CA ARG A 436 -6.91 -30.66 -6.71
C ARG A 436 -7.62 -31.84 -7.36
N LYS A 437 -8.92 -31.72 -7.68
CA LYS A 437 -9.68 -32.78 -8.37
C LYS A 437 -9.47 -32.71 -9.87
N THR A 438 -9.58 -31.53 -10.42
CA THR A 438 -9.41 -31.29 -11.86
C THR A 438 -7.98 -30.97 -12.24
N MET A 439 -7.10 -30.75 -11.25
CA MET A 439 -5.70 -30.34 -11.41
C MET A 439 -5.57 -29.04 -12.20
N LYS A 440 -6.49 -28.08 -11.99
CA LYS A 440 -6.53 -26.80 -12.69
C LYS A 440 -6.34 -25.61 -11.75
N ILE A 441 -5.71 -24.56 -12.25
CA ILE A 441 -5.64 -23.24 -11.62
C ILE A 441 -7.04 -22.62 -11.67
N LEU A 442 -7.46 -22.06 -10.54
CA LEU A 442 -8.72 -21.32 -10.40
C LEU A 442 -8.45 -19.81 -10.52
N PRO A 443 -9.43 -19.02 -10.97
CA PRO A 443 -9.28 -17.57 -11.04
C PRO A 443 -8.93 -16.92 -9.70
N PHE A 444 -8.21 -15.80 -9.73
CA PHE A 444 -7.81 -15.05 -8.54
C PHE A 444 -8.98 -14.68 -7.63
N GLN A 445 -10.16 -14.40 -8.20
CA GLN A 445 -11.38 -14.10 -7.44
C GLN A 445 -11.73 -15.18 -6.42
N VAL A 446 -11.44 -16.46 -6.74
CA VAL A 446 -11.63 -17.58 -5.81
C VAL A 446 -10.63 -17.46 -4.65
N LEU A 447 -9.36 -17.14 -4.92
CA LEU A 447 -8.34 -16.93 -3.90
C LEU A 447 -8.71 -15.78 -2.96
N SER A 448 -9.24 -14.69 -3.49
CA SER A 448 -9.62 -13.49 -2.73
C SER A 448 -10.73 -13.75 -1.69
N THR A 449 -11.53 -14.81 -1.86
CA THR A 449 -12.57 -15.21 -0.88
C THR A 449 -12.02 -15.92 0.34
N ARG A 450 -10.73 -16.32 0.33
CA ARG A 450 -10.10 -17.02 1.45
C ARG A 450 -10.03 -16.12 2.68
N ALA A 451 -10.35 -16.68 3.85
CA ALA A 451 -10.25 -15.97 5.13
C ALA A 451 -8.83 -15.47 5.38
N ARG A 452 -8.69 -14.24 5.89
CA ARG A 452 -7.40 -13.54 6.00
C ARG A 452 -6.68 -13.74 7.33
N LYS A 453 -7.39 -13.99 8.44
CA LYS A 453 -6.79 -14.07 9.79
C LYS A 453 -7.21 -15.37 10.47
N THR A 454 -6.28 -15.99 11.19
CA THR A 454 -6.49 -17.16 12.07
C THR A 454 -7.25 -18.29 11.39
N VAL A 455 -6.79 -18.66 10.18
CA VAL A 455 -7.41 -19.73 9.38
C VAL A 455 -7.05 -21.08 10.01
N LYS A 456 -8.04 -21.89 10.33
CA LYS A 456 -7.83 -23.27 10.75
C LYS A 456 -7.80 -24.19 9.52
N LEU A 457 -7.00 -25.25 9.57
CA LEU A 457 -6.87 -26.19 8.45
C LEU A 457 -8.20 -26.80 8.02
N GLU A 458 -9.07 -27.07 8.99
CA GLU A 458 -10.42 -27.65 8.79
C GLU A 458 -11.41 -26.68 8.12
N ASP A 459 -11.18 -25.37 8.24
CA ASP A 459 -12.04 -24.32 7.68
C ASP A 459 -11.62 -23.89 6.27
N ILE A 460 -10.57 -24.50 5.69
CA ILE A 460 -10.06 -24.14 4.38
C ILE A 460 -11.00 -24.65 3.28
N THR A 461 -11.72 -23.73 2.66
CA THR A 461 -12.60 -24.01 1.52
C THR A 461 -11.92 -23.82 0.16
N VAL A 462 -10.87 -22.99 0.10
CA VAL A 462 -10.11 -22.71 -1.11
C VAL A 462 -8.70 -23.29 -0.99
N PRO A 463 -8.41 -24.45 -1.60
CA PRO A 463 -7.06 -25.03 -1.63
C PRO A 463 -6.13 -24.15 -2.47
N VAL A 464 -4.85 -24.13 -2.11
CA VAL A 464 -3.83 -23.40 -2.86
C VAL A 464 -2.67 -24.31 -3.28
N CYS A 465 -2.00 -23.90 -4.37
CA CYS A 465 -0.73 -24.44 -4.83
C CYS A 465 0.32 -23.32 -4.85
N LEU A 466 1.55 -23.64 -4.44
CA LEU A 466 2.70 -22.75 -4.57
C LEU A 466 3.38 -22.97 -5.92
N TYR A 467 3.61 -21.88 -6.66
CA TYR A 467 4.45 -21.87 -7.86
C TYR A 467 5.75 -21.11 -7.54
N ALA A 468 6.83 -21.88 -7.30
CA ALA A 468 8.13 -21.31 -6.98
C ALA A 468 8.87 -20.87 -8.25
N PHE A 469 9.32 -19.60 -8.29
CA PHE A 469 9.97 -19.02 -9.46
C PHE A 469 11.35 -18.41 -9.16
N ASP A 470 11.76 -18.32 -7.89
CA ASP A 470 13.10 -17.88 -7.51
C ASP A 470 13.51 -18.40 -6.13
N LEU A 471 14.84 -18.52 -5.92
CA LEU A 471 15.44 -18.91 -4.65
C LEU A 471 16.43 -17.81 -4.24
N LEU A 472 16.17 -17.16 -3.10
CA LEU A 472 16.88 -15.96 -2.66
C LEU A 472 17.96 -16.25 -1.60
N TYR A 473 17.77 -17.33 -0.85
CA TYR A 473 18.66 -17.75 0.23
C TYR A 473 18.61 -19.26 0.39
N LEU A 474 19.77 -19.87 0.64
CA LEU A 474 19.90 -21.30 0.85
C LEU A 474 20.98 -21.62 1.89
N ASN A 475 20.65 -22.35 2.97
CA ASN A 475 21.57 -22.92 3.93
C ASN A 475 22.69 -21.98 4.45
N GLY A 476 22.35 -20.74 4.77
CA GLY A 476 23.32 -19.75 5.28
C GLY A 476 23.84 -18.77 4.22
N GLU A 477 23.56 -19.01 2.94
CA GLU A 477 24.09 -18.19 1.84
C GLU A 477 22.99 -17.36 1.16
N SER A 478 23.26 -16.08 0.94
CA SER A 478 22.41 -15.17 0.15
C SER A 478 22.68 -15.36 -1.34
N LEU A 479 21.65 -15.67 -2.11
CA LEU A 479 21.74 -15.90 -3.55
C LEU A 479 21.39 -14.65 -4.38
N LEU A 480 21.12 -13.51 -3.76
CA LEU A 480 20.68 -12.29 -4.46
C LEU A 480 21.65 -11.81 -5.54
N ARG A 481 22.96 -12.07 -5.36
CA ARG A 481 24.01 -11.67 -6.30
C ARG A 481 24.32 -12.72 -7.37
N HIS A 482 23.78 -13.94 -7.23
CA HIS A 482 23.95 -15.01 -8.20
C HIS A 482 23.09 -14.77 -9.45
N PRO A 483 23.53 -15.19 -10.65
CA PRO A 483 22.71 -15.15 -11.86
C PRO A 483 21.41 -15.96 -11.69
N PHE A 484 20.34 -15.56 -12.36
CA PHE A 484 19.05 -16.25 -12.26
C PHE A 484 19.12 -17.73 -12.67
N GLN A 485 19.92 -18.06 -13.68
CA GLN A 485 20.12 -19.45 -14.10
C GLN A 485 20.63 -20.32 -12.94
N GLU A 486 21.60 -19.83 -12.18
CA GLU A 486 22.16 -20.55 -11.02
C GLU A 486 21.15 -20.68 -9.89
N ARG A 487 20.43 -19.59 -9.56
CA ARG A 487 19.35 -19.61 -8.54
C ARG A 487 18.27 -20.61 -8.91
N ARG A 488 17.86 -20.66 -10.20
CA ARG A 488 16.87 -21.61 -10.71
C ARG A 488 17.38 -23.06 -10.65
N GLN A 489 18.66 -23.28 -10.97
CA GLN A 489 19.28 -24.60 -10.83
C GLN A 489 19.26 -25.07 -9.37
N LEU A 490 19.71 -24.26 -8.43
CA LEU A 490 19.68 -24.55 -7.01
C LEU A 490 18.25 -24.78 -6.48
N LEU A 491 17.28 -24.04 -7.01
CA LEU A 491 15.85 -24.27 -6.72
C LEU A 491 15.44 -25.70 -7.11
N HIS A 492 15.74 -26.15 -8.31
CA HIS A 492 15.40 -27.50 -8.76
C HIS A 492 16.20 -28.61 -8.04
N GLU A 493 17.43 -28.30 -7.63
CA GLU A 493 18.25 -29.25 -6.86
C GLU A 493 17.76 -29.44 -5.43
N SER A 494 17.27 -28.35 -4.79
CA SER A 494 16.86 -28.31 -3.38
C SER A 494 15.42 -28.75 -3.13
N PHE A 495 14.57 -28.76 -4.17
CA PHE A 495 13.15 -29.06 -4.03
C PHE A 495 12.67 -30.13 -5.02
N GLN A 496 11.52 -30.70 -4.71
CA GLN A 496 10.78 -31.62 -5.58
C GLN A 496 9.32 -31.17 -5.67
N GLU A 497 8.71 -31.37 -6.83
CA GLU A 497 7.31 -31.07 -7.02
C GLU A 497 6.39 -31.99 -6.21
N ALA A 498 5.32 -31.42 -5.69
CA ALA A 498 4.22 -32.13 -5.06
C ALA A 498 2.91 -31.67 -5.73
N PRO A 499 2.29 -32.49 -6.60
CA PRO A 499 1.16 -32.10 -7.42
C PRO A 499 0.04 -31.43 -6.60
N GLY A 500 -0.41 -30.25 -7.01
CA GLY A 500 -1.46 -29.47 -6.35
C GLY A 500 -1.08 -28.87 -4.99
N LEU A 501 0.20 -28.90 -4.61
CA LEU A 501 0.75 -28.33 -3.37
C LEU A 501 1.93 -27.41 -3.63
N PHE A 502 2.93 -27.89 -4.39
CA PHE A 502 4.16 -27.19 -4.71
C PHE A 502 4.59 -27.57 -6.13
N GLN A 503 4.80 -26.60 -6.98
CA GLN A 503 5.29 -26.75 -8.35
C GLN A 503 6.31 -25.67 -8.66
N PHE A 504 7.19 -25.94 -9.61
CA PHE A 504 8.05 -24.90 -10.18
C PHE A 504 7.24 -24.06 -11.17
N ALA A 505 7.60 -22.81 -11.30
CA ALA A 505 7.03 -21.97 -12.34
C ALA A 505 7.36 -22.58 -13.71
N ARG A 506 6.33 -22.77 -14.54
CA ARG A 506 6.53 -23.29 -15.91
C ARG A 506 7.30 -22.28 -16.72
N TYR A 507 8.35 -22.72 -17.41
CA TYR A 507 9.23 -21.84 -18.16
C TYR A 507 9.62 -22.40 -19.52
N LEU A 508 10.06 -21.50 -20.38
CA LEU A 508 10.62 -21.79 -21.70
C LEU A 508 11.84 -20.90 -21.92
N ASP A 509 13.00 -21.52 -22.14
CA ASP A 509 14.22 -20.80 -22.49
C ASP A 509 14.30 -20.75 -24.03
N THR A 510 13.96 -19.59 -24.61
CA THR A 510 13.93 -19.39 -26.07
C THR A 510 14.22 -17.93 -26.41
N SER A 511 14.67 -17.68 -27.62
CA SER A 511 14.78 -16.36 -28.24
C SER A 511 13.89 -16.23 -29.48
N ASP A 512 13.12 -17.28 -29.80
CA ASP A 512 12.25 -17.31 -30.98
C ASP A 512 10.89 -16.63 -30.68
N VAL A 513 10.45 -15.77 -31.61
CA VAL A 513 9.19 -15.00 -31.47
C VAL A 513 7.97 -15.90 -31.47
N GLU A 514 7.97 -16.91 -32.35
CA GLU A 514 6.82 -17.81 -32.53
C GLU A 514 6.65 -18.70 -31.30
N ASP A 515 7.76 -19.18 -30.72
CA ASP A 515 7.78 -19.95 -29.47
C ASP A 515 7.22 -19.11 -28.31
N ILE A 516 7.66 -17.84 -28.18
CA ILE A 516 7.17 -16.94 -27.11
C ILE A 516 5.69 -16.68 -27.28
N ALA A 517 5.20 -16.44 -28.51
CA ALA A 517 3.79 -16.22 -28.79
C ALA A 517 2.94 -17.45 -28.49
N ALA A 518 3.42 -18.63 -28.87
CA ALA A 518 2.75 -19.91 -28.56
C ALA A 518 2.69 -20.15 -27.05
N PHE A 519 3.81 -19.92 -26.34
CA PHE A 519 3.90 -20.09 -24.91
C PHE A 519 3.03 -19.08 -24.13
N LEU A 520 2.89 -17.85 -24.66
CA LEU A 520 1.98 -16.84 -24.12
C LEU A 520 0.51 -17.30 -24.24
N ASN A 521 0.11 -17.81 -25.39
CA ASN A 521 -1.24 -18.35 -25.59
C ASN A 521 -1.50 -19.54 -24.64
N GLU A 522 -0.50 -20.40 -24.43
CA GLU A 522 -0.59 -21.49 -23.45
C GLU A 522 -0.78 -20.98 -22.02
N ALA A 523 -0.05 -19.92 -21.61
CA ALA A 523 -0.21 -19.30 -20.32
C ALA A 523 -1.62 -18.75 -20.11
N ILE A 524 -2.18 -18.07 -21.11
CA ILE A 524 -3.54 -17.52 -21.09
C ILE A 524 -4.58 -18.67 -20.98
N ALA A 525 -4.43 -19.73 -21.77
CA ALA A 525 -5.30 -20.91 -21.70
C ALA A 525 -5.23 -21.64 -20.35
N SER A 526 -4.14 -21.44 -19.60
CA SER A 526 -3.92 -21.99 -18.26
C SER A 526 -4.38 -21.06 -17.13
N ASN A 527 -5.20 -20.04 -17.39
CA ASN A 527 -5.65 -19.03 -16.43
C ASN A 527 -4.50 -18.20 -15.82
N CYS A 528 -3.46 -17.91 -16.59
CA CYS A 528 -2.38 -17.01 -16.18
C CYS A 528 -2.54 -15.64 -16.85
N GLU A 529 -1.98 -14.56 -16.25
CA GLU A 529 -2.05 -13.19 -16.78
C GLU A 529 -1.23 -12.98 -18.06
N GLY A 530 -0.28 -13.85 -18.36
CA GLY A 530 0.67 -13.74 -19.44
C GLY A 530 2.03 -14.35 -19.09
N LEU A 531 3.12 -13.65 -19.44
CA LEU A 531 4.48 -14.13 -19.20
C LEU A 531 5.32 -13.13 -18.36
N MET A 532 6.23 -13.70 -17.57
CA MET A 532 7.37 -13.01 -16.99
C MET A 532 8.62 -13.40 -17.79
N VAL A 533 9.33 -12.41 -18.31
CA VAL A 533 10.57 -12.65 -19.07
C VAL A 533 11.75 -12.17 -18.24
N LYS A 534 12.72 -13.05 -17.97
CA LYS A 534 13.84 -12.83 -17.06
C LYS A 534 15.17 -13.11 -17.78
N THR A 535 16.17 -12.23 -17.62
CA THR A 535 17.54 -12.52 -18.05
C THR A 535 18.13 -13.69 -17.27
N LEU A 536 18.92 -14.55 -17.91
CA LEU A 536 19.46 -15.77 -17.31
C LEU A 536 20.86 -15.57 -16.71
N LEU A 537 21.76 -14.91 -17.42
CA LEU A 537 23.17 -14.83 -17.05
C LEU A 537 23.66 -13.38 -16.86
N LYS A 538 23.53 -12.55 -17.91
CA LYS A 538 24.02 -11.17 -17.88
C LYS A 538 23.06 -10.29 -17.10
N ASP A 539 23.59 -9.55 -16.13
CA ASP A 539 22.81 -8.65 -15.26
C ASP A 539 21.61 -9.32 -14.57
N ALA A 540 21.64 -10.65 -14.41
CA ALA A 540 20.55 -11.50 -13.96
C ALA A 540 20.47 -11.66 -12.43
N THR A 541 20.99 -10.69 -11.66
CA THR A 541 20.91 -10.66 -10.21
C THR A 541 19.49 -10.33 -9.74
N TYR A 542 19.15 -10.73 -8.52
CA TYR A 542 17.91 -10.29 -7.89
C TYR A 542 18.12 -8.91 -7.29
N GLU A 543 17.32 -7.92 -7.72
CA GLU A 543 17.44 -6.52 -7.30
C GLU A 543 16.26 -6.12 -6.41
N PRO A 544 16.38 -6.21 -5.06
CA PRO A 544 15.29 -5.89 -4.14
C PRO A 544 14.72 -4.48 -4.31
N SER A 545 13.38 -4.32 -4.24
CA SER A 545 12.66 -3.04 -4.36
C SER A 545 12.82 -2.32 -5.71
N ARG A 546 13.53 -2.90 -6.68
CA ARG A 546 13.83 -2.26 -7.95
C ARG A 546 12.88 -2.79 -9.04
N ARG A 547 12.35 -1.87 -9.85
CA ARG A 547 11.71 -2.20 -11.12
C ARG A 547 12.80 -2.28 -12.17
N SER A 548 13.29 -3.50 -12.39
CA SER A 548 14.43 -3.76 -13.24
C SER A 548 14.01 -4.14 -14.66
N TYR A 549 14.80 -3.71 -15.65
CA TYR A 549 14.66 -4.18 -17.03
C TYR A 549 15.10 -5.62 -17.24
N ASN A 550 15.74 -6.24 -16.24
CA ASN A 550 16.13 -7.66 -16.29
C ASN A 550 14.92 -8.58 -16.08
N TRP A 551 13.80 -8.03 -15.59
CA TRP A 551 12.49 -8.67 -15.51
C TRP A 551 11.46 -7.84 -16.30
N LEU A 552 10.84 -8.46 -17.29
CA LEU A 552 9.80 -7.87 -18.09
C LEU A 552 8.48 -8.64 -17.90
N LYS A 553 7.36 -7.95 -17.89
CA LYS A 553 6.03 -8.58 -17.89
C LYS A 553 5.33 -8.33 -19.21
N VAL A 554 4.87 -9.42 -19.84
CA VAL A 554 4.08 -9.42 -21.06
C VAL A 554 2.70 -9.90 -20.68
N LYS A 555 1.70 -9.03 -20.76
CA LYS A 555 0.31 -9.37 -20.47
C LYS A 555 -0.50 -9.42 -21.75
N LYS A 556 -1.63 -10.16 -21.72
CA LYS A 556 -2.60 -10.18 -22.82
C LYS A 556 -3.04 -8.77 -23.21
N ASP A 557 -3.32 -7.93 -22.23
CA ASP A 557 -3.79 -6.55 -22.40
C ASP A 557 -2.78 -5.63 -23.13
N TYR A 558 -1.50 -6.05 -23.25
CA TYR A 558 -0.44 -5.29 -23.94
C TYR A 558 -0.23 -5.76 -25.40
N LEU A 559 -0.85 -6.89 -25.81
CA LEU A 559 -0.72 -7.44 -27.15
C LEU A 559 -1.80 -6.91 -28.11
N ASP A 560 -2.92 -6.48 -27.57
CA ASP A 560 -4.00 -5.92 -28.36
C ASP A 560 -3.73 -4.45 -28.65
N ASP A 561 -3.33 -4.15 -29.88
CA ASP A 561 -3.26 -2.80 -30.46
C ASP A 561 -4.65 -2.13 -30.47
N GLY A 562 -5.25 -1.93 -29.29
CA GLY A 562 -6.46 -1.12 -29.11
C GLY A 562 -7.80 -1.87 -29.22
N THR A 563 -7.83 -3.19 -29.18
CA THR A 563 -9.08 -3.99 -29.33
C THR A 563 -9.66 -4.55 -28.04
N THR A 564 -9.14 -4.20 -26.85
CA THR A 564 -9.92 -4.39 -25.62
C THR A 564 -11.09 -3.42 -25.67
N ASP A 565 -12.32 -3.95 -25.80
CA ASP A 565 -13.55 -3.17 -25.85
C ASP A 565 -13.61 -2.23 -24.65
N SER A 566 -13.58 -0.92 -24.91
CA SER A 566 -13.86 0.07 -23.88
C SER A 566 -15.36 0.06 -23.58
N LEU A 567 -15.71 0.34 -22.32
CA LEU A 567 -17.10 0.49 -21.92
C LEU A 567 -17.46 1.97 -21.88
N ASP A 568 -18.62 2.30 -22.39
CA ASP A 568 -19.20 3.64 -22.28
C ASP A 568 -20.16 3.66 -21.08
N LEU A 569 -19.80 4.38 -20.02
CA LEU A 569 -20.47 4.34 -18.73
C LEU A 569 -20.95 5.73 -18.30
N VAL A 570 -21.96 5.78 -17.46
CA VAL A 570 -22.59 7.02 -16.99
C VAL A 570 -22.20 7.29 -15.53
N PRO A 571 -21.59 8.44 -15.20
CA PRO A 571 -21.38 8.84 -13.82
C PRO A 571 -22.70 9.24 -13.16
N ILE A 572 -23.14 8.45 -12.17
CA ILE A 572 -24.40 8.66 -11.43
C ILE A 572 -24.17 9.23 -10.03
N GLY A 573 -22.94 9.29 -9.55
CA GLY A 573 -22.60 9.86 -8.25
C GLY A 573 -21.10 10.01 -8.08
N ALA A 574 -20.68 10.64 -6.96
CA ALA A 574 -19.27 10.83 -6.65
C ALA A 574 -19.00 10.75 -5.15
N PHE A 575 -17.74 10.50 -4.83
CA PHE A 575 -17.19 10.45 -3.49
C PHE A 575 -16.27 11.65 -3.26
N TYR A 576 -16.37 12.31 -2.10
CA TYR A 576 -15.51 13.43 -1.77
C TYR A 576 -14.03 13.04 -1.72
N GLY A 577 -13.20 13.86 -2.30
CA GLY A 577 -11.76 13.70 -2.25
C GLY A 577 -11.23 13.89 -0.83
N LYS A 578 -10.15 13.17 -0.49
CA LYS A 578 -9.44 13.26 0.79
C LYS A 578 -8.00 13.74 0.55
N GLY A 579 -7.43 14.45 1.52
CA GLY A 579 -6.04 14.93 1.41
C GLY A 579 -5.87 15.98 0.29
N LYS A 580 -4.95 15.76 -0.63
CA LYS A 580 -4.70 16.70 -1.77
C LYS A 580 -5.92 16.90 -2.67
N ARG A 581 -6.84 15.95 -2.71
CA ARG A 581 -8.08 16.02 -3.48
C ARG A 581 -9.25 16.59 -2.67
N THR A 582 -9.01 17.20 -1.49
CA THR A 582 -10.04 17.89 -0.71
C THR A 582 -10.59 19.06 -1.52
N GLY A 583 -11.93 19.18 -1.60
CA GLY A 583 -12.61 20.22 -2.38
C GLY A 583 -13.01 19.80 -3.79
N VAL A 584 -12.56 18.62 -4.25
CA VAL A 584 -13.01 17.99 -5.51
C VAL A 584 -13.53 16.58 -5.23
N TYR A 585 -14.01 15.88 -6.23
CA TYR A 585 -14.38 14.48 -6.10
C TYR A 585 -13.15 13.59 -6.29
N GLY A 586 -12.89 12.69 -5.33
CA GLY A 586 -11.75 11.76 -5.40
C GLY A 586 -12.03 10.52 -6.24
N ALA A 587 -13.31 10.15 -6.38
CA ALA A 587 -13.77 9.04 -7.21
C ALA A 587 -15.22 9.25 -7.63
N TYR A 588 -15.65 8.51 -8.67
CA TYR A 588 -17.00 8.55 -9.23
C TYR A 588 -17.62 7.16 -9.23
N LEU A 589 -18.94 7.09 -9.02
CA LEU A 589 -19.74 5.88 -9.18
C LEU A 589 -20.28 5.85 -10.61
N LEU A 590 -19.90 4.83 -11.37
CA LEU A 590 -20.33 4.65 -12.75
C LEU A 590 -21.38 3.56 -12.87
N ALA A 591 -22.26 3.71 -13.86
CA ALA A 591 -23.31 2.76 -14.20
C ALA A 591 -23.33 2.44 -15.70
N CYS A 592 -23.70 1.19 -16.03
CA CYS A 592 -24.19 0.81 -17.35
C CYS A 592 -25.70 1.09 -17.44
N TYR A 593 -26.23 1.12 -18.63
CA TYR A 593 -27.66 1.31 -18.87
C TYR A 593 -28.32 -0.05 -19.13
N ASP A 594 -29.48 -0.28 -18.56
CA ASP A 594 -30.34 -1.41 -18.84
C ASP A 594 -31.52 -0.92 -19.66
N ASP A 595 -31.54 -1.26 -20.94
CA ASP A 595 -32.54 -0.81 -21.92
C ASP A 595 -33.90 -1.50 -21.75
N GLU A 596 -33.95 -2.70 -21.17
CA GLU A 596 -35.19 -3.40 -20.88
C GLU A 596 -35.91 -2.82 -19.65
N GLY A 597 -35.13 -2.49 -18.61
CA GLY A 597 -35.62 -1.93 -17.35
C GLY A 597 -35.66 -0.39 -17.32
N GLU A 598 -35.09 0.28 -18.34
CA GLU A 598 -34.82 1.74 -18.33
C GLU A 598 -34.10 2.22 -17.09
N GLU A 599 -33.04 1.48 -16.65
CA GLU A 599 -32.39 1.65 -15.39
C GLU A 599 -30.86 1.85 -15.55
N TYR A 600 -30.25 2.61 -14.61
CA TYR A 600 -28.79 2.71 -14.50
C TYR A 600 -28.32 1.78 -13.39
N GLN A 601 -27.58 0.73 -13.76
CA GLN A 601 -27.06 -0.29 -12.85
C GLN A 601 -25.58 0.00 -12.55
N ASN A 602 -25.23 0.24 -11.28
CA ASN A 602 -23.86 0.56 -10.92
C ASN A 602 -22.89 -0.59 -11.24
N ILE A 603 -21.73 -0.24 -11.81
CA ILE A 603 -20.73 -1.22 -12.29
C ILE A 603 -19.37 -1.08 -11.65
N CYS A 604 -18.91 0.13 -11.36
CA CYS A 604 -17.62 0.35 -10.71
C CYS A 604 -17.54 1.70 -9.98
N LYS A 605 -16.59 1.79 -9.06
CA LYS A 605 -16.06 3.04 -8.52
C LYS A 605 -14.73 3.32 -9.22
N ILE A 606 -14.57 4.51 -9.79
CA ILE A 606 -13.37 4.90 -10.53
C ILE A 606 -12.73 6.16 -9.93
N GLY A 607 -11.42 6.12 -9.67
CA GLY A 607 -10.62 7.24 -9.20
C GLY A 607 -9.32 7.43 -10.00
N THR A 608 -9.12 6.64 -11.06
CA THR A 608 -7.89 6.51 -11.85
C THR A 608 -8.08 7.00 -13.29
N GLY A 609 -7.00 7.42 -13.93
CA GLY A 609 -7.02 7.99 -15.28
C GLY A 609 -7.32 9.50 -15.31
N PHE A 610 -7.34 10.18 -14.16
CA PHE A 610 -7.59 11.61 -14.05
C PHE A 610 -6.34 12.37 -13.63
N SER A 611 -6.04 13.50 -14.29
CA SER A 611 -5.11 14.49 -13.74
C SER A 611 -5.81 15.36 -12.67
N ASP A 612 -5.03 15.99 -11.79
CA ASP A 612 -5.59 16.88 -10.76
C ASP A 612 -6.39 18.03 -11.38
N ALA A 613 -5.91 18.64 -12.48
CA ALA A 613 -6.64 19.66 -13.23
C ALA A 613 -7.98 19.14 -13.78
N MET A 614 -7.99 17.91 -14.30
CA MET A 614 -9.23 17.29 -14.80
C MET A 614 -10.23 17.03 -13.68
N LEU A 615 -9.78 16.63 -12.49
CA LEU A 615 -10.68 16.46 -11.33
C LEU A 615 -11.30 17.77 -10.89
N GLU A 616 -10.56 18.88 -10.96
CA GLU A 616 -11.10 20.22 -10.69
C GLU A 616 -12.15 20.65 -11.72
N ASP A 617 -11.89 20.40 -13.00
CA ASP A 617 -12.82 20.75 -14.07
C ASP A 617 -14.09 19.88 -14.05
N LEU A 618 -13.94 18.58 -13.78
CA LEU A 618 -15.08 17.69 -13.58
C LEU A 618 -15.90 18.12 -12.35
N ALA A 619 -15.27 18.46 -11.22
CA ALA A 619 -15.98 18.93 -10.04
C ALA A 619 -16.80 20.20 -10.34
N LYS A 620 -16.28 21.13 -11.15
CA LYS A 620 -17.01 22.32 -11.62
C LYS A 620 -18.17 21.93 -12.52
N SER A 621 -17.96 21.04 -13.51
CA SER A 621 -18.96 20.65 -14.49
C SER A 621 -20.12 19.86 -13.90
N PHE A 622 -19.89 19.13 -12.81
CA PHE A 622 -20.93 18.38 -12.11
C PHE A 622 -21.68 19.15 -11.03
N LYS A 623 -21.22 20.37 -10.70
CA LYS A 623 -21.82 21.17 -9.63
C LYS A 623 -23.31 21.45 -9.82
N ASP A 624 -23.72 21.76 -11.05
CA ASP A 624 -25.12 22.03 -11.39
C ASP A 624 -25.95 20.77 -11.70
N LYS A 625 -25.29 19.60 -11.68
CA LYS A 625 -25.92 18.29 -11.94
C LYS A 625 -26.21 17.50 -10.66
N ILE A 626 -25.91 18.08 -9.50
CA ILE A 626 -26.16 17.45 -8.21
C ILE A 626 -27.64 17.33 -7.94
N ILE A 627 -28.08 16.11 -7.56
CA ILE A 627 -29.45 15.84 -7.13
C ILE A 627 -29.45 15.44 -5.65
N PRO A 628 -30.51 15.82 -4.87
CA PRO A 628 -30.55 15.61 -3.42
C PRO A 628 -30.69 14.13 -3.03
N GLN A 629 -31.23 13.31 -3.89
CA GLN A 629 -31.48 11.87 -3.69
C GLN A 629 -31.27 11.10 -5.00
N PRO A 630 -30.91 9.80 -4.94
CA PRO A 630 -30.81 8.97 -6.13
C PRO A 630 -32.15 8.90 -6.84
N LYS A 631 -32.11 8.80 -8.17
CA LYS A 631 -33.32 8.57 -8.97
C LYS A 631 -33.88 7.17 -8.71
N SER A 632 -35.18 7.00 -8.84
CA SER A 632 -35.85 5.70 -8.64
C SER A 632 -35.38 4.60 -9.57
N TYR A 633 -34.79 5.00 -10.71
CA TYR A 633 -34.23 4.11 -11.73
C TYR A 633 -32.72 3.89 -11.59
N TYR A 634 -32.09 4.26 -10.44
CA TYR A 634 -30.70 3.88 -10.12
C TYR A 634 -30.72 2.57 -9.32
N ARG A 635 -29.94 1.59 -9.80
CA ARG A 635 -29.71 0.32 -9.09
C ARG A 635 -28.31 0.30 -8.53
N TYR A 636 -28.21 0.29 -7.23
CA TYR A 636 -26.95 0.30 -6.49
C TYR A 636 -27.08 -0.49 -5.17
N SER A 637 -25.98 -0.78 -4.55
CA SER A 637 -25.91 -1.34 -3.19
C SER A 637 -25.62 -0.23 -2.19
N GLU A 638 -26.23 -0.30 -1.01
CA GLU A 638 -25.97 0.64 0.10
C GLU A 638 -24.48 0.69 0.50
N GLN A 639 -23.75 -0.41 0.29
CA GLN A 639 -22.33 -0.52 0.60
C GLN A 639 -21.43 0.34 -0.32
N VAL A 640 -21.91 0.75 -1.47
CA VAL A 640 -21.21 1.62 -2.43
C VAL A 640 -21.98 2.92 -2.68
N CYS A 641 -22.72 3.40 -1.69
CA CYS A 641 -23.47 4.65 -1.77
C CYS A 641 -22.50 5.85 -1.87
N PRO A 642 -22.62 6.71 -2.91
CA PRO A 642 -21.77 7.87 -3.05
C PRO A 642 -22.16 9.01 -2.09
N ASP A 643 -21.24 9.95 -1.89
CA ASP A 643 -21.50 11.16 -1.06
C ASP A 643 -22.44 12.16 -1.75
N VAL A 644 -22.43 12.17 -3.09
CA VAL A 644 -23.30 13.02 -3.92
C VAL A 644 -23.84 12.24 -5.10
N TRP A 645 -25.11 12.51 -5.45
CA TRP A 645 -25.76 11.93 -6.61
C TRP A 645 -25.83 12.93 -7.75
N PHE A 646 -25.74 12.45 -8.98
CA PHE A 646 -25.81 13.27 -10.21
C PHE A 646 -26.98 12.90 -11.10
N GLU A 647 -27.49 13.89 -11.83
CA GLU A 647 -28.34 13.68 -12.99
C GLU A 647 -27.51 12.99 -14.10
N PRO A 648 -27.98 11.92 -14.75
CA PRO A 648 -27.25 11.23 -15.80
C PRO A 648 -27.23 12.10 -17.06
N THR A 649 -26.11 12.75 -17.33
CA THR A 649 -26.01 13.74 -18.43
C THR A 649 -24.80 13.55 -19.31
N THR A 650 -23.85 12.71 -18.91
CA THR A 650 -22.58 12.51 -19.64
C THR A 650 -22.25 11.02 -19.71
N VAL A 651 -21.54 10.64 -20.75
CA VAL A 651 -21.03 9.29 -20.96
C VAL A 651 -19.51 9.34 -20.96
N TRP A 652 -18.89 8.41 -20.27
CA TRP A 652 -17.44 8.29 -20.17
C TRP A 652 -16.97 6.98 -20.80
N GLU A 653 -15.97 7.06 -21.63
CA GLU A 653 -15.23 5.91 -22.11
C GLU A 653 -14.25 5.44 -21.04
N VAL A 654 -14.38 4.17 -20.66
CA VAL A 654 -13.61 3.55 -19.56
C VAL A 654 -13.01 2.25 -20.06
N LYS A 655 -11.73 2.05 -19.86
CA LYS A 655 -11.04 0.77 -20.04
C LYS A 655 -10.99 0.01 -18.72
N ALA A 656 -11.11 -1.32 -18.79
CA ALA A 656 -10.90 -2.19 -17.64
C ALA A 656 -9.95 -3.33 -18.04
N ALA A 657 -9.20 -3.84 -17.10
CA ALA A 657 -8.33 -4.99 -17.37
C ALA A 657 -9.13 -6.29 -17.43
N ASP A 658 -10.24 -6.37 -16.69
CA ASP A 658 -11.06 -7.58 -16.58
C ASP A 658 -12.45 -7.26 -16.01
N LEU A 659 -13.41 -8.19 -16.12
CA LEU A 659 -14.70 -8.14 -15.47
C LEU A 659 -14.80 -9.26 -14.42
N SER A 660 -15.46 -8.98 -13.31
CA SER A 660 -15.61 -9.93 -12.21
C SER A 660 -16.99 -9.89 -11.57
N LEU A 661 -17.45 -11.01 -10.99
CA LEU A 661 -18.71 -11.04 -10.23
C LEU A 661 -18.50 -10.39 -8.85
N SER A 662 -19.39 -9.46 -8.50
CA SER A 662 -19.35 -8.73 -7.24
C SER A 662 -20.70 -8.70 -6.55
N PRO A 663 -20.76 -8.87 -5.22
CA PRO A 663 -22.00 -8.70 -4.46
C PRO A 663 -22.41 -7.22 -4.28
N HIS A 664 -21.49 -6.29 -4.55
CA HIS A 664 -21.66 -4.86 -4.29
C HIS A 664 -22.18 -4.07 -5.51
N TYR A 665 -21.98 -4.61 -6.70
CA TYR A 665 -22.42 -3.96 -7.94
C TYR A 665 -23.65 -4.66 -8.53
N ARG A 666 -24.41 -3.95 -9.37
CA ARG A 666 -25.71 -4.39 -9.87
C ARG A 666 -25.74 -4.57 -11.39
N ALA A 667 -24.70 -4.18 -12.11
CA ALA A 667 -24.62 -4.33 -13.56
C ALA A 667 -24.84 -5.79 -13.98
N ALA A 668 -25.74 -6.01 -14.94
CA ALA A 668 -26.07 -7.31 -15.50
C ALA A 668 -26.53 -8.37 -14.46
N ILE A 669 -27.05 -7.95 -13.31
CA ILE A 669 -27.58 -8.87 -12.29
C ILE A 669 -28.75 -9.67 -12.89
N GLY A 670 -28.81 -10.97 -12.61
CA GLY A 670 -29.80 -11.88 -13.23
C GLY A 670 -29.38 -12.46 -14.58
N LEU A 671 -28.44 -11.84 -15.33
CA LEU A 671 -28.00 -12.33 -16.64
C LEU A 671 -26.83 -13.34 -16.54
N VAL A 672 -26.01 -13.24 -15.51
CA VAL A 672 -24.87 -14.14 -15.27
C VAL A 672 -24.98 -14.82 -13.89
N SER A 673 -25.45 -14.12 -12.90
CA SER A 673 -25.66 -14.61 -11.54
C SER A 673 -26.93 -14.01 -10.96
N GLU A 674 -27.74 -14.81 -10.26
CA GLU A 674 -29.00 -14.34 -9.66
C GLU A 674 -28.79 -13.32 -8.54
N SER A 675 -27.67 -13.37 -7.81
CA SER A 675 -27.40 -12.57 -6.62
C SER A 675 -26.24 -11.59 -6.74
N LYS A 676 -25.41 -11.71 -7.78
CA LYS A 676 -24.21 -10.89 -8.00
C LYS A 676 -24.28 -10.18 -9.33
N GLY A 677 -23.92 -8.91 -9.34
CA GLY A 677 -23.70 -8.16 -10.57
C GLY A 677 -22.23 -8.26 -11.03
N ILE A 678 -21.93 -7.63 -12.15
CA ILE A 678 -20.59 -7.55 -12.74
C ILE A 678 -19.93 -6.24 -12.30
N SER A 679 -18.64 -6.29 -12.01
CA SER A 679 -17.78 -5.16 -11.68
C SER A 679 -16.58 -5.12 -12.61
N LEU A 680 -16.05 -3.91 -12.86
CA LEU A 680 -14.82 -3.70 -13.60
C LEU A 680 -13.61 -3.87 -12.66
N ARG A 681 -12.60 -4.60 -13.13
CA ARG A 681 -11.31 -4.74 -12.46
C ARG A 681 -10.33 -3.72 -13.08
N PHE A 682 -9.72 -2.89 -12.26
CA PHE A 682 -8.83 -1.80 -12.67
C PHE A 682 -9.43 -0.84 -13.72
N PRO A 683 -10.59 -0.21 -13.43
CA PRO A 683 -11.20 0.73 -14.36
C PRO A 683 -10.32 1.96 -14.52
N ARG A 684 -10.14 2.44 -15.76
CA ARG A 684 -9.38 3.66 -16.07
C ARG A 684 -10.20 4.56 -16.97
N PHE A 685 -10.34 5.82 -16.60
CA PHE A 685 -10.96 6.85 -17.42
C PHE A 685 -10.09 7.13 -18.66
N ILE A 686 -10.74 7.19 -19.84
CA ILE A 686 -10.08 7.51 -21.11
C ILE A 686 -10.50 8.92 -21.56
N ARG A 687 -11.80 9.15 -21.75
CA ARG A 687 -12.34 10.44 -22.21
C ARG A 687 -13.85 10.55 -21.97
N ILE A 688 -14.37 11.77 -22.10
CA ILE A 688 -15.81 12.02 -22.16
C ILE A 688 -16.28 11.71 -23.58
N ARG A 689 -17.41 11.05 -23.71
CA ARG A 689 -18.09 10.74 -24.99
C ARG A 689 -19.17 11.81 -25.23
N GLU A 690 -18.77 12.92 -25.87
CA GLU A 690 -19.70 14.00 -26.23
C GLU A 690 -20.68 13.59 -27.34
N ASP A 691 -20.36 12.54 -28.06
CA ASP A 691 -21.15 11.97 -29.16
C ASP A 691 -22.26 11.01 -28.70
N LYS A 692 -22.36 10.70 -27.38
CA LYS A 692 -23.32 9.75 -26.81
C LYS A 692 -24.23 10.37 -25.76
N THR A 693 -25.50 9.99 -25.76
CA THR A 693 -26.42 10.24 -24.66
C THR A 693 -26.30 9.15 -23.60
N PRO A 694 -26.72 9.38 -22.34
CA PRO A 694 -26.65 8.38 -21.27
C PRO A 694 -27.33 7.04 -21.61
N GLU A 695 -28.39 7.07 -22.41
CA GLU A 695 -29.12 5.89 -22.87
C GLU A 695 -28.36 5.09 -23.97
N MET A 696 -27.32 5.69 -24.55
CA MET A 696 -26.39 5.03 -25.49
C MET A 696 -25.16 4.42 -24.78
N ALA A 697 -25.16 4.40 -23.44
CA ALA A 697 -24.11 3.75 -22.67
C ALA A 697 -24.10 2.24 -22.93
N THR A 698 -23.00 1.59 -22.60
CA THR A 698 -22.88 0.12 -22.67
C THR A 698 -24.00 -0.52 -21.87
N THR A 699 -24.71 -1.48 -22.48
CA THR A 699 -25.88 -2.11 -21.84
C THR A 699 -25.49 -3.22 -20.88
N GLY A 700 -26.38 -3.53 -19.93
CA GLY A 700 -26.20 -4.67 -19.02
C GLY A 700 -26.01 -5.99 -19.77
N THR A 701 -26.69 -6.18 -20.88
CA THR A 701 -26.56 -7.34 -21.76
C THR A 701 -25.17 -7.41 -22.40
N GLN A 702 -24.67 -6.29 -22.95
CA GLN A 702 -23.31 -6.22 -23.50
C GLN A 702 -22.24 -6.52 -22.41
N VAL A 703 -22.41 -5.98 -21.22
CA VAL A 703 -21.51 -6.30 -20.07
C VAL A 703 -21.54 -7.80 -19.76
N ALA A 704 -22.71 -8.43 -19.78
CA ALA A 704 -22.84 -9.88 -19.56
C ALA A 704 -22.17 -10.71 -20.67
N GLU A 705 -22.29 -10.28 -21.94
CA GLU A 705 -21.63 -10.90 -23.08
C GLU A 705 -20.12 -10.78 -22.99
N MET A 706 -19.61 -9.58 -22.70
CA MET A 706 -18.17 -9.36 -22.46
C MET A 706 -17.64 -10.27 -21.34
N TYR A 707 -18.36 -10.38 -20.22
CA TYR A 707 -17.97 -11.28 -19.14
C TYR A 707 -17.97 -12.76 -19.56
N LYS A 708 -18.99 -13.20 -20.31
CA LYS A 708 -19.08 -14.58 -20.82
C LYS A 708 -17.99 -14.88 -21.84
N SER A 709 -17.63 -13.92 -22.70
CA SER A 709 -16.55 -14.09 -23.67
C SER A 709 -15.19 -14.25 -23.01
N GLN A 710 -14.94 -13.56 -21.89
CA GLN A 710 -13.75 -13.81 -21.06
C GLN A 710 -13.73 -15.24 -20.52
N GLY A 711 -14.89 -15.77 -20.05
CA GLY A 711 -15.02 -17.14 -19.55
C GLY A 711 -14.90 -18.23 -20.61
N LEU A 712 -15.28 -17.96 -21.85
CA LEU A 712 -15.15 -18.91 -22.97
C LEU A 712 -13.67 -19.07 -23.39
N ASN A 713 -12.88 -18.02 -23.31
CA ASN A 713 -11.42 -18.11 -23.51
C ASN A 713 -10.71 -18.90 -22.38
N HIS A 714 -11.39 -19.17 -21.27
CA HIS A 714 -10.90 -19.98 -20.16
C HIS A 714 -11.43 -21.44 -20.19
N ALA A 715 -12.34 -21.80 -21.09
CA ALA A 715 -13.00 -23.11 -21.15
C ALA A 715 -12.60 -23.96 -22.37
N THR A 716 -11.86 -23.40 -23.33
CA THR A 716 -11.25 -24.12 -24.45
C THR A 716 -9.77 -24.30 -24.24
#